data_55f35cc39a6291dc7db479f212d8908d
#
_entry.id   55f35cc39a6291dc7db479f212d8908d
#
_cell.length_a   1.000
_cell.length_b   1.000
_cell.length_c   1.000
_cell.angle_alpha   90.00
_cell.angle_beta   90.00
_cell.angle_gamma   90.00
#
_symmetry.space_group_name_H-M   'P 1'
#
loop_
_entity.id
_entity.type
_entity.pdbx_description
1 polymer ?
#
loop_
_entity_poly.entity_id
_entity_poly.type
_entity_poly.pdbx_seq_one_letter_code
_entity_poly.pdbx_strand_id
1 'polypeptide(L)'
;MTTFDLPIQGMTCASCAGRVERALRKLPQVSSVSVNLASEQARIEAPADSLPQLITTIIDAGYAVPSQPLELVIEGMTCASCVGRIERALSKLPGISQVAVNLADEKARLQVLAGFDPQQALKAVAAAGYKASLLDDRPAADQAQRRLQRERLTLLAAIALTLPLVLPMLVEPFGLHWMLPAWAQFLLATPVQFIFGARFYRAAWQALKARAGNMDQLVAIGTSAGYGLSLYQWAVTPAGQMPHLYFEASAVIISLILLGKYLESRAKRQTASAIRALQALRPDHAVRLIDGREERVGIDALALGDRILVKPGERFPVDGQVLEGHSHADEALISGESLPVAKQPGDKVTAGAINGEGRLLVETTALGAETVLSRIIRLVEDAQAAKAPIQKLVDKVSQVFVPAVLLIALATLLGWLAFGASLENALLNAVAVLVIACPCALGLATPTAIMAGTGVAARHGILIKDAEALEVAHAVQHIAFDKTGTLTEGKPRIVHIGLGEADEDELLRLAGGLQQGSEHPLAKAVLQRCAEQHITLPALSDSRALAGRGIAGEIEGRSLQLGSSRLLEENQLQADTLGTSAQSWEAEGRTLSWLIETGSKPRLLGLLAFGDQLKEGATDAIAELREQGITSHLISGDNQGSVAAVASVLGIDQPHAQVLPADKARLIGELRQHGTVAMVGDGINDAPALAAADVGIAMGGGTDAAMHAAGITLMRGDPRLVPAALEISRRTYAKIRQNLFWAFIYNLIGIPLAAAGLLNPMFAGAAMAISSVSVVSNALLLNRWRPKGS
;
A
#
# COMPACT_ATOMS: atom_id res chain seq x y z
N MET A 1 -22.81 23.15 19.73
CA MET A 1 -23.67 22.31 18.88
C MET A 1 -23.48 22.75 17.45
N THR A 2 -23.28 21.82 16.53
CA THR A 2 -23.10 22.07 15.10
C THR A 2 -24.20 21.33 14.36
N THR A 3 -24.79 21.95 13.36
CA THR A 3 -25.77 21.29 12.50
C THR A 3 -25.03 20.60 11.34
N PHE A 4 -25.25 19.29 11.19
CA PHE A 4 -24.72 18.49 10.08
C PHE A 4 -25.86 18.15 9.13
N ASP A 5 -25.72 18.47 7.86
CA ASP A 5 -26.57 17.99 6.78
C ASP A 5 -25.80 16.86 6.05
N LEU A 6 -26.08 15.59 6.44
CA LEU A 6 -25.39 14.41 5.90
C LEU A 6 -26.19 13.81 4.77
N PRO A 7 -25.66 13.70 3.56
CA PRO A 7 -26.28 12.91 2.49
C PRO A 7 -26.22 11.42 2.83
N ILE A 8 -27.30 10.71 2.59
CA ILE A 8 -27.43 9.27 2.91
C ILE A 8 -27.88 8.51 1.68
N GLN A 9 -27.06 7.63 1.19
CA GLN A 9 -27.38 6.78 0.03
C GLN A 9 -27.97 5.44 0.49
N GLY A 10 -28.86 4.89 -0.36
CA GLY A 10 -29.48 3.58 -0.14
C GLY A 10 -30.82 3.61 0.59
N MET A 11 -31.40 4.80 0.89
CA MET A 11 -32.74 4.91 1.42
C MET A 11 -33.79 4.80 0.29
N THR A 12 -34.67 3.79 0.37
CA THR A 12 -35.70 3.54 -0.67
C THR A 12 -37.13 3.77 -0.19
N CYS A 13 -37.35 3.91 1.12
CA CYS A 13 -38.68 4.06 1.70
C CYS A 13 -38.67 4.80 3.06
N ALA A 14 -39.82 5.25 3.50
CA ALA A 14 -39.98 5.93 4.80
C ALA A 14 -39.49 5.09 6.00
N SER A 15 -39.56 3.76 5.93
CA SER A 15 -39.04 2.86 6.95
C SER A 15 -37.52 2.93 7.05
N CYS A 16 -36.83 3.13 5.92
CA CYS A 16 -35.37 3.35 5.86
C CYS A 16 -34.99 4.65 6.59
N ALA A 17 -35.65 5.77 6.25
CA ALA A 17 -35.43 7.04 6.93
C ALA A 17 -35.66 6.95 8.45
N GLY A 18 -36.77 6.28 8.86
CA GLY A 18 -37.06 6.06 10.28
C GLY A 18 -36.08 5.12 10.99
N ARG A 19 -35.38 4.22 10.27
CA ARG A 19 -34.32 3.37 10.83
C ARG A 19 -33.07 4.20 11.13
N VAL A 20 -32.63 5.00 10.19
CA VAL A 20 -31.48 5.91 10.35
C VAL A 20 -31.75 6.90 11.49
N GLU A 21 -32.93 7.52 11.50
CA GLU A 21 -33.32 8.48 12.55
C GLU A 21 -33.31 7.86 13.95
N ARG A 22 -33.86 6.65 14.11
CA ARG A 22 -33.82 5.94 15.39
C ARG A 22 -32.43 5.51 15.82
N ALA A 23 -31.55 5.14 14.87
CA ALA A 23 -30.17 4.79 15.16
C ALA A 23 -29.38 6.01 15.67
N LEU A 24 -29.49 7.14 14.99
CA LEU A 24 -28.84 8.39 15.36
C LEU A 24 -29.37 8.97 16.68
N ARG A 25 -30.69 8.88 16.92
CA ARG A 25 -31.33 9.37 18.18
C ARG A 25 -30.89 8.60 19.42
N LYS A 26 -30.31 7.38 19.27
CA LYS A 26 -29.75 6.62 20.39
C LYS A 26 -28.41 7.14 20.88
N LEU A 27 -27.74 7.97 20.11
CA LEU A 27 -26.47 8.56 20.50
C LEU A 27 -26.70 9.68 21.52
N PRO A 28 -26.04 9.63 22.69
CA PRO A 28 -26.30 10.60 23.78
C PRO A 28 -25.89 12.04 23.43
N GLN A 29 -25.01 12.20 22.45
CA GLN A 29 -24.54 13.52 21.99
C GLN A 29 -25.44 14.17 20.91
N VAL A 30 -26.44 13.45 20.38
CA VAL A 30 -27.37 13.99 19.38
C VAL A 30 -28.52 14.69 20.07
N SER A 31 -28.65 16.01 19.86
CA SER A 31 -29.73 16.83 20.43
C SER A 31 -30.98 16.79 19.56
N SER A 32 -30.83 16.82 18.24
CA SER A 32 -31.95 16.69 17.30
C SER A 32 -31.51 15.93 16.04
N VAL A 33 -32.45 15.18 15.44
CA VAL A 33 -32.23 14.49 14.18
C VAL A 33 -33.52 14.44 13.38
N SER A 34 -33.42 14.77 12.08
CA SER A 34 -34.50 14.67 11.12
C SER A 34 -33.96 14.11 9.81
N VAL A 35 -34.57 13.03 9.31
CA VAL A 35 -34.15 12.35 8.07
C VAL A 35 -35.21 12.57 7.00
N ASN A 36 -34.81 13.18 5.89
CA ASN A 36 -35.68 13.43 4.75
C ASN A 36 -35.34 12.45 3.60
N LEU A 37 -36.30 11.58 3.28
CA LEU A 37 -36.17 10.61 2.20
C LEU A 37 -36.10 11.27 0.82
N ALA A 38 -36.85 12.36 0.58
CA ALA A 38 -36.91 12.98 -0.75
C ALA A 38 -35.64 13.73 -1.13
N SER A 39 -34.93 14.32 -0.16
CA SER A 39 -33.63 14.95 -0.35
C SER A 39 -32.46 14.01 -0.06
N GLU A 40 -32.75 12.80 0.40
CA GLU A 40 -31.72 11.81 0.83
C GLU A 40 -30.71 12.40 1.85
N GLN A 41 -31.19 13.25 2.77
CA GLN A 41 -30.35 13.93 3.77
C GLN A 41 -30.86 13.68 5.19
N ALA A 42 -29.91 13.59 6.12
CA ALA A 42 -30.17 13.67 7.56
C ALA A 42 -29.62 14.99 8.09
N ARG A 43 -30.48 15.79 8.72
CA ARG A 43 -30.12 16.97 9.51
C ARG A 43 -29.99 16.58 10.96
N ILE A 44 -28.77 16.77 11.50
CA ILE A 44 -28.38 16.30 12.83
C ILE A 44 -27.73 17.45 13.60
N GLU A 45 -28.17 17.70 14.83
CA GLU A 45 -27.52 18.62 15.74
C GLU A 45 -26.72 17.86 16.79
N ALA A 46 -25.39 18.01 16.76
CA ALA A 46 -24.45 17.34 17.65
C ALA A 46 -23.16 18.17 17.84
N PRO A 47 -22.28 17.83 18.81
CA PRO A 47 -20.95 18.43 18.90
C PRO A 47 -20.13 18.22 17.61
N ALA A 48 -19.22 19.15 17.29
CA ALA A 48 -18.44 19.11 16.05
C ALA A 48 -17.53 17.87 15.92
N ASP A 49 -17.11 17.29 17.01
CA ASP A 49 -16.28 16.09 17.12
C ASP A 49 -17.04 14.77 16.97
N SER A 50 -18.40 14.83 16.92
CA SER A 50 -19.26 13.64 16.81
C SER A 50 -19.38 13.10 15.39
N LEU A 51 -18.94 13.83 14.36
CA LEU A 51 -19.14 13.48 12.95
C LEU A 51 -18.69 12.05 12.57
N PRO A 52 -17.51 11.55 13.00
CA PRO A 52 -17.09 10.19 12.69
C PRO A 52 -18.05 9.14 13.25
N GLN A 53 -18.57 9.38 14.46
CA GLN A 53 -19.50 8.46 15.11
C GLN A 53 -20.90 8.50 14.47
N LEU A 54 -21.34 9.67 14.01
CA LEU A 54 -22.59 9.81 13.25
C LEU A 54 -22.53 9.01 11.95
N ILE A 55 -21.42 9.13 11.20
CA ILE A 55 -21.18 8.41 9.94
C ILE A 55 -21.17 6.90 10.22
N THR A 56 -20.41 6.44 11.21
CA THR A 56 -20.34 5.02 11.58
C THR A 56 -21.73 4.48 11.90
N THR A 57 -22.53 5.22 12.68
CA THR A 57 -23.90 4.79 13.05
C THR A 57 -24.83 4.67 11.83
N ILE A 58 -24.66 5.53 10.82
CA ILE A 58 -25.41 5.45 9.56
C ILE A 58 -24.99 4.21 8.75
N ILE A 59 -23.69 3.93 8.70
CA ILE A 59 -23.13 2.74 8.02
C ILE A 59 -23.60 1.46 8.72
N ASP A 60 -23.52 1.39 10.04
CA ASP A 60 -23.99 0.26 10.83
C ASP A 60 -25.51 0.02 10.69
N ALA A 61 -26.27 1.06 10.40
CA ALA A 61 -27.69 0.94 10.06
C ALA A 61 -27.94 0.40 8.64
N GLY A 62 -26.88 0.17 7.84
CA GLY A 62 -26.91 -0.41 6.49
C GLY A 62 -27.04 0.62 5.36
N TYR A 63 -26.61 1.86 5.58
CA TYR A 63 -26.65 2.95 4.58
C TYR A 63 -25.26 3.56 4.36
N ALA A 64 -25.07 4.26 3.24
CA ALA A 64 -23.80 4.89 2.91
C ALA A 64 -23.86 6.43 3.05
N VAL A 65 -22.77 7.04 3.52
CA VAL A 65 -22.57 8.49 3.52
C VAL A 65 -21.49 8.80 2.49
N PRO A 66 -21.83 9.45 1.34
CA PRO A 66 -20.87 9.74 0.31
C PRO A 66 -19.83 10.73 0.82
N SER A 67 -18.58 10.37 0.67
CA SER A 67 -17.43 11.23 0.96
C SER A 67 -16.56 11.34 -0.28
N GLN A 68 -15.84 12.45 -0.40
CA GLN A 68 -14.92 12.71 -1.50
C GLN A 68 -13.50 12.84 -0.96
N PRO A 69 -12.50 12.30 -1.65
CA PRO A 69 -11.10 12.53 -1.29
C PRO A 69 -10.70 13.96 -1.63
N LEU A 70 -10.03 14.65 -0.70
CA LEU A 70 -9.42 15.95 -0.88
C LEU A 70 -7.94 15.86 -0.52
N GLU A 71 -7.06 16.21 -1.43
CA GLU A 71 -5.61 16.22 -1.19
C GLU A 71 -5.07 17.63 -1.07
N LEU A 72 -4.26 17.85 -0.03
CA LEU A 72 -3.54 19.08 0.20
C LEU A 72 -2.04 18.82 0.16
N VAL A 73 -1.29 19.70 -0.48
CA VAL A 73 0.17 19.77 -0.34
C VAL A 73 0.50 20.69 0.82
N ILE A 74 1.31 20.23 1.77
CA ILE A 74 1.63 20.97 2.99
C ILE A 74 3.12 21.25 3.06
N GLU A 75 3.49 22.52 3.05
CA GLU A 75 4.88 22.96 3.15
C GLU A 75 5.28 23.23 4.59
N GLY A 76 6.54 22.89 4.94
CA GLY A 76 7.16 23.26 6.21
C GLY A 76 7.01 22.23 7.32
N MET A 77 6.52 21.03 7.03
CA MET A 77 6.57 19.92 7.96
C MET A 77 8.01 19.40 8.09
N THR A 78 8.52 19.32 9.32
CA THR A 78 9.91 18.90 9.57
C THR A 78 10.00 17.64 10.45
N CYS A 79 8.93 17.27 11.14
CA CYS A 79 8.93 16.16 12.10
C CYS A 79 7.52 15.64 12.36
N ALA A 80 7.45 14.49 13.02
CA ALA A 80 6.21 13.83 13.39
C ALA A 80 5.27 14.70 14.26
N SER A 81 5.81 15.56 15.12
CA SER A 81 4.98 16.48 15.90
C SER A 81 4.26 17.51 15.04
N CYS A 82 4.84 17.89 13.87
CA CYS A 82 4.20 18.74 12.88
C CYS A 82 2.98 18.05 12.28
N VAL A 83 3.15 16.77 11.88
CA VAL A 83 2.08 15.93 11.35
C VAL A 83 0.91 15.84 12.33
N GLY A 84 1.16 15.43 13.57
CA GLY A 84 0.10 15.32 14.59
C GLY A 84 -0.60 16.64 14.93
N ARG A 85 0.05 17.79 14.69
CA ARG A 85 -0.56 19.10 14.86
C ARG A 85 -1.53 19.40 13.72
N ILE A 86 -1.13 19.14 12.50
CA ILE A 86 -1.96 19.35 11.32
C ILE A 86 -3.16 18.41 11.36
N GLU A 87 -2.94 17.13 11.68
CA GLU A 87 -4.04 16.16 11.84
C GLU A 87 -5.07 16.63 12.86
N ARG A 88 -4.62 17.08 14.04
CA ARG A 88 -5.53 17.63 15.08
C ARG A 88 -6.24 18.91 14.65
N ALA A 89 -5.63 19.74 13.83
CA ALA A 89 -6.27 20.95 13.32
C ALA A 89 -7.35 20.63 12.29
N LEU A 90 -7.06 19.70 11.38
CA LEU A 90 -7.97 19.27 10.32
C LEU A 90 -9.12 18.40 10.86
N SER A 91 -8.85 17.50 11.81
CA SER A 91 -9.88 16.62 12.40
C SER A 91 -10.95 17.38 13.22
N LYS A 92 -10.67 18.63 13.58
CA LYS A 92 -11.65 19.50 14.27
C LYS A 92 -12.64 20.18 13.32
N LEU A 93 -12.40 20.12 12.01
CA LEU A 93 -13.29 20.76 11.05
C LEU A 93 -14.53 19.90 10.81
N PRO A 94 -15.73 20.50 10.90
CA PRO A 94 -16.95 19.81 10.55
C PRO A 94 -16.94 19.48 9.06
N GLY A 95 -17.33 18.25 8.71
CA GLY A 95 -17.32 17.78 7.31
C GLY A 95 -16.09 16.98 6.91
N ILE A 96 -15.12 16.76 7.79
CA ILE A 96 -13.98 15.87 7.56
C ILE A 96 -14.16 14.60 8.38
N SER A 97 -14.24 13.45 7.70
CA SER A 97 -14.43 12.14 8.34
C SER A 97 -13.11 11.44 8.68
N GLN A 98 -12.10 11.61 7.83
CA GLN A 98 -10.77 11.04 8.04
C GLN A 98 -9.69 12.03 7.62
N VAL A 99 -8.57 12.01 8.34
CA VAL A 99 -7.38 12.81 8.05
C VAL A 99 -6.16 11.91 8.13
N ALA A 100 -5.36 11.89 7.08
CA ALA A 100 -4.06 11.24 7.06
C ALA A 100 -3.02 12.23 6.54
N VAL A 101 -2.02 12.54 7.35
CA VAL A 101 -0.93 13.46 6.96
C VAL A 101 0.36 12.67 6.81
N ASN A 102 0.96 12.74 5.63
CA ASN A 102 2.21 12.09 5.32
C ASN A 102 3.36 13.09 5.32
N LEU A 103 4.33 12.88 6.21
CA LEU A 103 5.53 13.71 6.30
C LEU A 103 6.46 13.50 5.09
N ALA A 104 6.48 12.29 4.52
CA ALA A 104 7.41 11.95 3.46
C ALA A 104 7.02 12.59 2.12
N ASP A 105 5.73 12.60 1.81
CA ASP A 105 5.19 13.17 0.57
C ASP A 105 4.75 14.63 0.75
N GLU A 106 4.75 15.12 2.00
CA GLU A 106 4.28 16.44 2.36
C GLU A 106 2.82 16.69 1.94
N LYS A 107 2.00 15.64 1.99
CA LYS A 107 0.58 15.67 1.64
C LYS A 107 -0.30 15.39 2.84
N ALA A 108 -1.49 15.98 2.85
CA ALA A 108 -2.60 15.55 3.68
C ALA A 108 -3.73 15.04 2.79
N ARG A 109 -4.21 13.84 3.09
CA ARG A 109 -5.40 13.26 2.49
C ARG A 109 -6.54 13.38 3.49
N LEU A 110 -7.64 13.90 3.01
CA LEU A 110 -8.85 14.13 3.76
C LEU A 110 -9.98 13.36 3.08
N GLN A 111 -10.82 12.71 3.86
CA GLN A 111 -12.13 12.27 3.39
C GLN A 111 -13.14 13.34 3.83
N VAL A 112 -13.65 14.09 2.87
CA VAL A 112 -14.56 15.21 3.12
C VAL A 112 -15.97 14.88 2.65
N LEU A 113 -16.98 15.36 3.35
CA LEU A 113 -18.36 15.23 2.93
C LEU A 113 -18.62 16.05 1.66
N ALA A 114 -19.56 15.59 0.85
CA ALA A 114 -19.97 16.32 -0.35
C ALA A 114 -20.42 17.76 0.02
N GLY A 115 -19.83 18.75 -0.67
CA GLY A 115 -20.07 20.18 -0.37
C GLY A 115 -19.14 20.82 0.65
N PHE A 116 -18.13 20.09 1.15
CA PHE A 116 -17.10 20.68 2.01
C PHE A 116 -16.29 21.75 1.25
N ASP A 117 -16.12 22.94 1.86
CA ASP A 117 -15.29 24.01 1.30
C ASP A 117 -13.81 23.78 1.59
N PRO A 118 -12.98 23.47 0.57
CA PRO A 118 -11.54 23.24 0.73
C PRO A 118 -10.78 24.40 1.38
N GLN A 119 -11.29 25.65 1.28
CA GLN A 119 -10.68 26.82 1.88
C GLN A 119 -10.66 26.74 3.41
N GLN A 120 -11.60 26.02 4.01
CA GLN A 120 -11.60 25.80 5.47
C GLN A 120 -10.41 24.95 5.90
N ALA A 121 -10.08 23.91 5.15
CA ALA A 121 -8.91 23.08 5.41
C ALA A 121 -7.61 23.87 5.24
N LEU A 122 -7.48 24.70 4.19
CA LEU A 122 -6.32 25.55 3.98
C LEU A 122 -6.13 26.56 5.13
N LYS A 123 -7.23 27.20 5.60
CA LYS A 123 -7.20 28.12 6.73
C LYS A 123 -6.80 27.42 8.04
N ALA A 124 -7.29 26.20 8.28
CA ALA A 124 -6.93 25.42 9.48
C ALA A 124 -5.45 25.04 9.50
N VAL A 125 -4.89 24.63 8.34
CA VAL A 125 -3.45 24.34 8.20
C VAL A 125 -2.64 25.62 8.40
N ALA A 126 -3.08 26.76 7.85
CA ALA A 126 -2.43 28.06 8.06
C ALA A 126 -2.46 28.50 9.53
N ALA A 127 -3.58 28.31 10.23
CA ALA A 127 -3.71 28.57 11.66
C ALA A 127 -2.80 27.65 12.50
N ALA A 128 -2.55 26.42 12.06
CA ALA A 128 -1.57 25.53 12.68
C ALA A 128 -0.11 25.92 12.39
N GLY A 129 0.11 26.95 11.54
CA GLY A 129 1.42 27.52 11.25
C GLY A 129 2.14 26.93 10.03
N TYR A 130 1.42 26.29 9.14
CA TYR A 130 1.96 25.69 7.92
C TYR A 130 1.31 26.30 6.67
N LYS A 131 1.97 26.18 5.53
CA LYS A 131 1.37 26.54 4.25
C LYS A 131 0.75 25.30 3.62
N ALA A 132 -0.47 25.46 3.08
CA ALA A 132 -1.13 24.41 2.31
C ALA A 132 -1.65 24.98 0.99
N SER A 133 -1.66 24.13 -0.03
CA SER A 133 -2.31 24.38 -1.32
C SER A 133 -3.08 23.14 -1.72
N LEU A 134 -4.13 23.34 -2.51
CA LEU A 134 -4.81 22.22 -3.18
C LEU A 134 -3.82 21.56 -4.14
N LEU A 135 -3.96 20.27 -4.31
CA LEU A 135 -3.21 19.55 -5.35
C LEU A 135 -3.77 20.02 -6.71
N ASP A 136 -3.13 21.03 -7.29
CA ASP A 136 -3.43 21.51 -8.64
C ASP A 136 -2.75 20.56 -9.63
N ASP A 137 -3.34 20.31 -10.80
CA ASP A 137 -2.85 19.39 -11.86
C ASP A 137 -1.51 19.81 -12.50
N ARG A 138 -0.82 20.79 -11.93
CA ARG A 138 0.55 21.11 -12.35
C ARG A 138 1.49 20.00 -11.92
N PRO A 139 2.40 19.55 -12.78
CA PRO A 139 3.27 18.43 -12.48
C PRO A 139 4.04 18.67 -11.19
N ALA A 140 3.65 17.97 -10.13
CA ALA A 140 4.27 18.01 -8.80
C ALA A 140 5.79 17.74 -8.86
N ALA A 141 6.24 17.09 -9.93
CA ALA A 141 7.64 16.83 -10.24
C ALA A 141 8.45 18.13 -10.42
N ASP A 142 7.92 19.15 -11.12
CA ASP A 142 8.63 20.43 -11.40
C ASP A 142 8.78 21.26 -10.12
N GLN A 143 7.76 21.32 -9.29
CA GLN A 143 7.82 22.05 -8.02
C GLN A 143 8.81 21.39 -7.05
N ALA A 144 8.79 20.06 -6.97
CA ALA A 144 9.72 19.30 -6.14
C ALA A 144 11.17 19.44 -6.63
N GLN A 145 11.40 19.54 -7.95
CA GLN A 145 12.75 19.76 -8.50
C GLN A 145 13.27 21.17 -8.21
N ARG A 146 12.45 22.21 -8.38
CA ARG A 146 12.79 23.59 -8.02
C ARG A 146 13.10 23.75 -6.53
N ARG A 147 12.35 23.04 -5.67
CA ARG A 147 12.60 23.02 -4.23
C ARG A 147 13.95 22.40 -3.89
N LEU A 148 14.29 21.25 -4.46
CA LEU A 148 15.60 20.61 -4.23
C LEU A 148 16.75 21.48 -4.73
N GLN A 149 16.58 22.17 -5.85
CA GLN A 149 17.56 23.12 -6.37
C GLN A 149 17.75 24.29 -5.39
N ARG A 150 16.67 24.84 -4.84
CA ARG A 150 16.74 25.91 -3.79
C ARG A 150 17.45 25.40 -2.55
N GLU A 151 17.11 24.21 -2.05
CA GLU A 151 17.78 23.62 -0.87
C GLU A 151 19.27 23.42 -1.12
N ARG A 152 19.64 22.93 -2.32
CA ARG A 152 21.06 22.82 -2.74
C ARG A 152 21.77 24.17 -2.77
N LEU A 153 21.16 25.18 -3.35
CA LEU A 153 21.75 26.52 -3.41
C LEU A 153 21.89 27.14 -2.01
N THR A 154 20.88 26.99 -1.16
CA THR A 154 20.92 27.45 0.24
C THR A 154 22.04 26.75 1.01
N LEU A 155 22.21 25.44 0.83
CA LEU A 155 23.27 24.66 1.46
C LEU A 155 24.65 25.11 0.97
N LEU A 156 24.84 25.25 -0.35
CA LEU A 156 26.11 25.69 -0.93
C LEU A 156 26.49 27.09 -0.47
N ALA A 157 25.53 28.02 -0.37
CA ALA A 157 25.76 29.36 0.15
C ALA A 157 26.12 29.34 1.64
N ALA A 158 25.42 28.52 2.46
CA ALA A 158 25.75 28.36 3.88
C ALA A 158 27.15 27.77 4.06
N ILE A 159 27.54 26.74 3.29
CA ILE A 159 28.88 26.15 3.31
C ILE A 159 29.95 27.17 2.89
N ALA A 160 29.71 27.95 1.83
CA ALA A 160 30.64 28.94 1.35
C ALA A 160 30.96 30.02 2.40
N LEU A 161 29.96 30.42 3.22
CA LEU A 161 30.16 31.35 4.32
C LEU A 161 30.75 30.70 5.58
N THR A 162 30.48 29.41 5.80
CA THR A 162 30.97 28.69 6.98
C THR A 162 32.42 28.21 6.79
N LEU A 163 32.82 27.85 5.56
CA LEU A 163 34.14 27.31 5.28
C LEU A 163 35.28 28.25 5.72
N PRO A 164 35.26 29.56 5.46
CA PRO A 164 36.31 30.48 5.96
C PRO A 164 36.38 30.50 7.50
N LEU A 165 35.26 30.33 8.20
CA LEU A 165 35.23 30.31 9.67
C LEU A 165 35.88 29.04 10.26
N VAL A 166 35.82 27.92 9.56
CA VAL A 166 36.40 26.63 9.99
C VAL A 166 37.82 26.46 9.53
N LEU A 167 38.25 27.17 8.46
CA LEU A 167 39.57 27.02 7.88
C LEU A 167 40.71 27.23 8.89
N PRO A 168 40.67 28.24 9.77
CA PRO A 168 41.72 28.42 10.79
C PRO A 168 41.89 27.18 11.69
N MET A 169 40.80 26.59 12.11
CA MET A 169 40.81 25.38 12.94
C MET A 169 41.39 24.16 12.22
N LEU A 170 41.20 24.08 10.89
CA LEU A 170 41.73 22.96 10.08
C LEU A 170 43.23 23.08 9.80
N VAL A 171 43.77 24.29 9.79
CA VAL A 171 45.20 24.55 9.51
C VAL A 171 46.02 24.66 10.79
N GLU A 172 45.43 24.86 11.95
CA GLU A 172 46.13 24.95 13.24
C GLU A 172 47.02 23.72 13.54
N PRO A 173 46.57 22.46 13.30
CA PRO A 173 47.45 21.26 13.48
C PRO A 173 48.73 21.27 12.62
N PHE A 174 48.75 22.06 11.54
CA PHE A 174 49.92 22.21 10.66
C PHE A 174 50.82 23.38 11.09
N GLY A 175 50.58 23.96 12.24
CA GLY A 175 51.39 25.06 12.81
C GLY A 175 51.08 26.45 12.23
N LEU A 176 50.03 26.58 11.44
CA LEU A 176 49.58 27.86 10.87
C LEU A 176 48.56 28.51 11.80
N HIS A 177 48.98 29.40 12.65
CA HIS A 177 48.13 30.17 13.55
C HIS A 177 47.55 31.38 12.80
N TRP A 178 46.46 31.19 12.06
CA TRP A 178 45.72 32.25 11.39
C TRP A 178 44.30 32.32 11.91
N MET A 179 43.87 33.46 12.41
CA MET A 179 42.50 33.68 12.86
C MET A 179 41.87 34.87 12.13
N LEU A 180 40.59 34.70 11.74
CA LEU A 180 39.83 35.79 11.18
C LEU A 180 39.54 36.84 12.29
N PRO A 181 39.63 38.16 11.96
CA PRO A 181 39.21 39.20 12.90
C PRO A 181 37.75 39.05 13.30
N ALA A 182 37.40 39.43 14.54
CA ALA A 182 36.07 39.22 15.12
C ALA A 182 34.93 39.76 14.24
N TRP A 183 35.11 40.94 13.65
CA TRP A 183 34.16 41.57 12.74
C TRP A 183 33.90 40.71 11.49
N ALA A 184 34.92 40.06 10.95
CA ALA A 184 34.80 39.20 9.77
C ALA A 184 34.04 37.89 10.13
N GLN A 185 34.36 37.28 11.27
CA GLN A 185 33.61 36.13 11.81
C GLN A 185 32.14 36.47 12.00
N PHE A 186 31.83 37.60 12.62
CA PHE A 186 30.47 38.12 12.79
C PHE A 186 29.75 38.29 11.45
N LEU A 187 30.41 38.93 10.45
CA LEU A 187 29.82 39.22 9.15
C LEU A 187 29.51 37.93 8.39
N LEU A 188 30.35 36.88 8.49
CA LEU A 188 30.16 35.62 7.86
C LEU A 188 29.11 34.75 8.56
N ALA A 189 29.09 34.72 9.91
CA ALA A 189 28.19 33.89 10.69
C ALA A 189 26.76 34.43 10.72
N THR A 190 26.59 35.78 10.73
CA THR A 190 25.26 36.41 10.84
C THR A 190 24.27 35.99 9.74
N PRO A 191 24.65 35.98 8.44
CA PRO A 191 23.77 35.47 7.39
C PRO A 191 23.44 34.00 7.57
N VAL A 192 24.42 33.18 8.02
CA VAL A 192 24.16 31.76 8.28
C VAL A 192 23.14 31.58 9.39
N GLN A 193 23.30 32.32 10.49
CA GLN A 193 22.43 32.25 11.67
C GLN A 193 21.01 32.74 11.36
N PHE A 194 20.84 33.90 10.74
CA PHE A 194 19.53 34.53 10.63
C PHE A 194 18.87 34.47 9.26
N ILE A 195 19.61 34.25 8.17
CA ILE A 195 19.02 34.07 6.83
C ILE A 195 18.83 32.59 6.56
N PHE A 196 19.88 31.78 6.60
CA PHE A 196 19.78 30.34 6.32
C PHE A 196 19.18 29.57 7.49
N GLY A 197 19.40 30.01 8.75
CA GLY A 197 18.79 29.50 9.96
C GLY A 197 17.35 29.96 10.23
N ALA A 198 16.83 30.95 9.48
CA ALA A 198 15.49 31.53 9.70
C ALA A 198 14.37 30.51 9.79
N ARG A 199 14.48 29.40 9.04
CA ARG A 199 13.49 28.32 9.07
C ARG A 199 13.36 27.68 10.44
N PHE A 200 14.47 27.50 11.17
CA PHE A 200 14.49 26.90 12.51
C PHE A 200 13.83 27.83 13.52
N TYR A 201 14.11 29.13 13.44
CA TYR A 201 13.48 30.12 14.32
C TYR A 201 11.97 30.23 14.12
N ARG A 202 11.50 30.23 12.86
CA ARG A 202 10.07 30.26 12.56
C ARG A 202 9.36 29.02 13.08
N ALA A 203 9.92 27.82 12.85
CA ALA A 203 9.37 26.56 13.31
C ALA A 203 9.40 26.45 14.85
N ALA A 204 10.49 26.91 15.50
CA ALA A 204 10.61 26.96 16.94
C ALA A 204 9.56 27.90 17.58
N TRP A 205 9.36 29.08 17.01
CA TRP A 205 8.36 30.04 17.49
C TRP A 205 6.93 29.51 17.37
N GLN A 206 6.61 28.86 16.25
CA GLN A 206 5.30 28.23 16.05
C GLN A 206 5.07 27.07 17.05
N ALA A 207 6.09 26.28 17.33
CA ALA A 207 6.01 25.21 18.31
C ALA A 207 5.80 25.76 19.73
N LEU A 208 6.50 26.82 20.08
CA LEU A 208 6.36 27.49 21.39
C LEU A 208 4.92 28.05 21.58
N LYS A 209 4.38 28.72 20.56
CA LYS A 209 2.98 29.21 20.60
C LYS A 209 1.97 28.07 20.79
N ALA A 210 2.25 26.91 20.21
CA ALA A 210 1.39 25.72 20.31
C ALA A 210 1.66 24.88 21.59
N ARG A 211 2.53 25.34 22.50
CA ARG A 211 2.97 24.61 23.71
C ARG A 211 3.42 23.17 23.41
N ALA A 212 4.10 22.97 22.27
CA ALA A 212 4.61 21.69 21.84
C ALA A 212 6.12 21.77 21.61
N GLY A 213 6.86 20.71 21.98
CA GLY A 213 8.27 20.59 21.67
C GLY A 213 8.47 20.19 20.19
N ASN A 214 9.49 20.78 19.55
CA ASN A 214 9.99 20.26 18.28
C ASN A 214 11.52 20.34 18.21
N MET A 215 12.12 19.65 17.25
CA MET A 215 13.57 19.63 17.09
C MET A 215 14.15 21.01 16.71
N ASP A 216 13.38 21.85 16.01
CA ASP A 216 13.86 23.16 15.56
C ASP A 216 14.05 24.11 16.75
N GLN A 217 13.36 23.89 17.88
CA GLN A 217 13.61 24.61 19.14
C GLN A 217 14.99 24.29 19.71
N LEU A 218 15.40 23.01 19.71
CA LEU A 218 16.71 22.62 20.23
C LEU A 218 17.83 23.28 19.39
N VAL A 219 17.67 23.28 18.07
CA VAL A 219 18.61 23.93 17.13
C VAL A 219 18.63 25.42 17.34
N ALA A 220 17.47 26.09 17.40
CA ALA A 220 17.38 27.53 17.54
C ALA A 220 18.00 27.99 18.88
N ILE A 221 17.70 27.29 19.98
CA ILE A 221 18.25 27.62 21.30
C ILE A 221 19.77 27.37 21.32
N GLY A 222 20.23 26.20 20.87
CA GLY A 222 21.64 25.83 20.88
C GLY A 222 22.51 26.77 20.03
N THR A 223 22.11 27.05 18.79
CA THR A 223 22.86 27.96 17.92
C THR A 223 22.80 29.43 18.38
N SER A 224 21.67 29.87 18.95
CA SER A 224 21.57 31.22 19.54
C SER A 224 22.44 31.35 20.78
N ALA A 225 22.55 30.33 21.61
CA ALA A 225 23.44 30.34 22.77
C ALA A 225 24.90 30.48 22.38
N GLY A 226 25.38 29.72 21.39
CA GLY A 226 26.75 29.82 20.87
C GLY A 226 27.03 31.18 20.20
N TYR A 227 26.09 31.66 19.38
CA TYR A 227 26.18 32.99 18.76
C TYR A 227 26.18 34.13 19.78
N GLY A 228 25.28 34.06 20.77
CA GLY A 228 25.19 35.06 21.86
C GLY A 228 26.41 35.07 22.77
N LEU A 229 26.98 33.88 23.06
CA LEU A 229 28.24 33.77 23.80
C LEU A 229 29.39 34.50 23.06
N SER A 230 29.46 34.31 21.74
CA SER A 230 30.46 35.00 20.90
C SER A 230 30.32 36.51 20.93
N LEU A 231 29.10 37.02 20.86
CA LEU A 231 28.83 38.48 21.00
C LEU A 231 29.21 39.00 22.39
N TYR A 232 28.92 38.25 23.45
CA TYR A 232 29.28 38.61 24.83
C TYR A 232 30.81 38.63 24.97
N GLN A 233 31.52 37.60 24.54
CA GLN A 233 32.98 37.53 24.59
C GLN A 233 33.63 38.68 23.82
N TRP A 234 33.11 38.99 22.63
CA TRP A 234 33.61 40.13 21.82
C TRP A 234 33.41 41.47 22.53
N ALA A 235 32.30 41.65 23.22
CA ALA A 235 31.99 42.90 23.92
C ALA A 235 32.79 43.07 25.23
N VAL A 236 33.15 41.99 25.92
CA VAL A 236 33.84 42.01 27.22
C VAL A 236 35.35 41.96 27.09
N THR A 237 35.89 41.45 25.94
CA THR A 237 37.34 41.33 25.74
C THR A 237 37.98 42.72 25.57
N PRO A 238 39.01 43.06 26.35
CA PRO A 238 39.69 44.36 26.27
C PRO A 238 40.33 44.64 24.89
N ALA A 239 40.36 45.89 24.48
CA ALA A 239 40.96 46.27 23.21
C ALA A 239 42.44 45.84 23.15
N GLY A 240 42.81 45.12 22.11
CA GLY A 240 44.17 44.54 21.89
C GLY A 240 44.34 43.09 22.26
N GLN A 241 43.34 42.47 22.89
CA GLN A 241 43.33 41.01 23.07
C GLN A 241 42.39 40.34 22.05
N MET A 242 42.78 39.13 21.59
CA MET A 242 41.94 38.32 20.71
C MET A 242 40.86 37.60 21.53
N PRO A 243 39.55 37.87 21.29
CA PRO A 243 38.49 37.12 21.97
C PRO A 243 38.39 35.68 21.48
N HIS A 244 38.11 34.74 22.38
CA HIS A 244 37.71 33.41 22.03
C HIS A 244 36.24 33.42 21.55
N LEU A 245 36.03 33.30 20.26
CA LEU A 245 34.71 33.34 19.64
C LEU A 245 34.26 31.94 19.18
N TYR A 246 32.97 31.74 19.13
CA TYR A 246 32.27 30.48 18.77
C TYR A 246 31.29 30.66 17.63
N PHE A 247 31.50 31.71 16.79
CA PHE A 247 30.66 31.94 15.59
C PHE A 247 30.74 30.81 14.61
N GLU A 248 31.90 30.16 14.49
CA GLU A 248 32.10 28.98 13.65
C GLU A 248 31.24 27.80 14.11
N ALA A 249 31.12 27.58 15.43
CA ALA A 249 30.31 26.48 15.97
C ALA A 249 28.83 26.62 15.56
N SER A 250 28.29 27.81 15.72
CA SER A 250 26.90 28.15 15.33
C SER A 250 26.69 27.96 13.83
N ALA A 251 27.60 28.49 12.99
CA ALA A 251 27.50 28.38 11.54
C ALA A 251 27.66 26.92 11.04
N VAL A 252 28.58 26.15 11.62
CA VAL A 252 28.78 24.73 11.32
C VAL A 252 27.57 23.91 11.65
N ILE A 253 26.98 24.08 12.85
CA ILE A 253 25.78 23.35 13.26
C ILE A 253 24.66 23.58 12.25
N ILE A 254 24.36 24.85 11.88
CA ILE A 254 23.32 25.15 10.90
C ILE A 254 23.64 24.52 9.55
N SER A 255 24.89 24.63 9.06
CA SER A 255 25.30 24.06 7.77
C SER A 255 25.18 22.52 7.74
N LEU A 256 25.58 21.84 8.82
CA LEU A 256 25.44 20.38 8.96
C LEU A 256 23.98 19.94 9.03
N ILE A 257 23.11 20.70 9.71
CA ILE A 257 21.67 20.40 9.74
C ILE A 257 21.05 20.63 8.36
N LEU A 258 21.45 21.69 7.64
CA LEU A 258 20.99 21.92 6.26
C LEU A 258 21.48 20.82 5.33
N LEU A 259 22.72 20.34 5.48
CA LEU A 259 23.23 19.18 4.75
C LEU A 259 22.39 17.93 5.04
N GLY A 260 22.15 17.64 6.32
CA GLY A 260 21.30 16.52 6.73
C GLY A 260 19.90 16.62 6.08
N LYS A 261 19.28 17.79 6.08
CA LYS A 261 17.97 18.03 5.45
C LYS A 261 17.99 17.88 3.92
N TYR A 262 19.04 18.37 3.26
CA TYR A 262 19.22 18.15 1.82
C TYR A 262 19.36 16.67 1.47
N LEU A 263 20.19 15.93 2.22
CA LEU A 263 20.37 14.49 2.01
C LEU A 263 19.06 13.72 2.29
N GLU A 264 18.32 14.12 3.33
CA GLU A 264 16.98 13.62 3.62
C GLU A 264 16.01 13.82 2.44
N SER A 265 15.90 15.05 1.93
CA SER A 265 15.03 15.39 0.79
C SER A 265 15.42 14.61 -0.47
N ARG A 266 16.72 14.47 -0.73
CA ARG A 266 17.23 13.69 -1.86
C ARG A 266 16.87 12.21 -1.74
N ALA A 267 17.00 11.65 -0.55
CA ALA A 267 16.74 10.24 -0.30
C ALA A 267 15.25 9.91 -0.36
N LYS A 268 14.38 10.75 0.19
CA LYS A 268 12.91 10.62 0.04
C LYS A 268 12.52 10.55 -1.43
N ARG A 269 13.16 11.35 -2.29
CA ARG A 269 12.92 11.29 -3.74
C ARG A 269 13.38 9.99 -4.39
N GLN A 270 14.43 9.38 -3.90
CA GLN A 270 14.90 8.09 -4.41
C GLN A 270 13.95 6.95 -3.98
N THR A 271 13.43 6.97 -2.76
CA THR A 271 12.45 5.98 -2.31
C THR A 271 11.09 6.12 -3.02
N ALA A 272 10.65 7.33 -3.36
CA ALA A 272 9.44 7.56 -4.16
C ALA A 272 9.61 7.29 -5.67
N SER A 273 10.77 6.83 -6.13
CA SER A 273 11.04 6.60 -7.57
C SER A 273 10.17 5.49 -8.18
N ALA A 274 9.78 4.48 -7.41
CA ALA A 274 8.93 3.39 -7.88
C ALA A 274 7.53 3.88 -8.29
N ILE A 275 6.89 4.72 -7.47
CA ILE A 275 5.58 5.31 -7.80
C ILE A 275 5.69 6.21 -9.03
N ARG A 276 6.73 7.05 -9.10
CA ARG A 276 6.95 7.90 -10.27
C ARG A 276 7.19 7.09 -11.54
N ALA A 277 7.85 5.94 -11.45
CA ALA A 277 8.00 5.04 -12.58
C ALA A 277 6.64 4.51 -13.06
N LEU A 278 5.75 4.14 -12.14
CA LEU A 278 4.37 3.74 -12.48
C LEU A 278 3.58 4.92 -13.09
N GLN A 279 3.65 6.12 -12.52
CA GLN A 279 3.00 7.30 -13.07
C GLN A 279 3.51 7.66 -14.47
N ALA A 280 4.80 7.47 -14.75
CA ALA A 280 5.41 7.71 -16.06
C ALA A 280 4.98 6.70 -17.15
N LEU A 281 4.29 5.61 -16.77
CA LEU A 281 3.71 4.66 -17.72
C LEU A 281 2.46 5.22 -18.42
N ARG A 282 1.78 6.20 -17.84
CA ARG A 282 0.58 6.82 -18.40
C ARG A 282 0.97 7.77 -19.54
N PRO A 283 0.54 7.53 -20.79
CA PRO A 283 0.71 8.49 -21.88
C PRO A 283 -0.14 9.74 -21.65
N ASP A 284 0.23 10.86 -22.25
CA ASP A 284 -0.55 12.11 -22.17
C ASP A 284 -1.62 12.22 -23.27
N HIS A 285 -1.48 11.43 -24.33
CA HIS A 285 -2.33 11.50 -25.53
C HIS A 285 -2.73 10.10 -26.00
N ALA A 286 -3.88 10.05 -26.70
CA ALA A 286 -4.38 8.88 -27.40
C ALA A 286 -4.74 9.23 -28.85
N VAL A 287 -4.79 8.23 -29.74
CA VAL A 287 -5.31 8.37 -31.09
C VAL A 287 -6.72 7.79 -31.10
N ARG A 288 -7.72 8.66 -31.13
CA ARG A 288 -9.14 8.30 -31.22
C ARG A 288 -9.56 8.13 -32.68
N LEU A 289 -10.39 7.13 -32.95
CA LEU A 289 -10.94 6.87 -34.27
C LEU A 289 -12.42 7.28 -34.30
N ILE A 290 -12.73 8.35 -35.09
CA ILE A 290 -14.12 8.83 -35.32
C ILE A 290 -14.38 8.77 -36.81
N ASP A 291 -15.42 8.05 -37.22
CA ASP A 291 -15.84 7.92 -38.62
C ASP A 291 -14.70 7.56 -39.60
N GLY A 292 -13.78 6.68 -39.11
CA GLY A 292 -12.62 6.25 -39.89
C GLY A 292 -11.46 7.25 -39.95
N ARG A 293 -11.53 8.38 -39.22
CA ARG A 293 -10.45 9.38 -39.14
C ARG A 293 -9.71 9.28 -37.82
N GLU A 294 -8.38 9.32 -37.89
CA GLU A 294 -7.51 9.36 -36.71
C GLU A 294 -7.44 10.80 -36.16
N GLU A 295 -7.80 10.98 -34.90
CA GLU A 295 -7.70 12.24 -34.17
C GLU A 295 -6.81 12.06 -32.94
N ARG A 296 -5.77 12.87 -32.78
CA ARG A 296 -4.94 12.87 -31.59
C ARG A 296 -5.58 13.75 -30.53
N VAL A 297 -5.97 13.14 -29.40
CA VAL A 297 -6.65 13.81 -28.28
C VAL A 297 -5.88 13.61 -26.98
N GLY A 298 -6.04 14.55 -26.03
CA GLY A 298 -5.60 14.33 -24.67
C GLY A 298 -6.41 13.21 -24.01
N ILE A 299 -5.81 12.45 -23.10
CA ILE A 299 -6.52 11.33 -22.41
C ILE A 299 -7.77 11.82 -21.69
N ASP A 300 -7.74 13.04 -21.15
CA ASP A 300 -8.87 13.62 -20.41
C ASP A 300 -10.07 13.96 -21.32
N ALA A 301 -9.89 13.95 -22.65
CA ALA A 301 -10.95 14.16 -23.65
C ALA A 301 -11.60 12.86 -24.13
N LEU A 302 -11.14 11.69 -23.65
CA LEU A 302 -11.72 10.39 -23.99
C LEU A 302 -12.98 10.12 -23.16
N ALA A 303 -13.92 9.41 -23.76
CA ALA A 303 -15.13 8.89 -23.12
C ALA A 303 -15.17 7.36 -23.13
N LEU A 304 -15.98 6.77 -22.23
CA LEU A 304 -16.23 5.32 -22.25
C LEU A 304 -16.88 4.93 -23.59
N GLY A 305 -16.40 3.85 -24.19
CA GLY A 305 -16.84 3.37 -25.50
C GLY A 305 -16.11 4.03 -26.68
N ASP A 306 -15.24 5.02 -26.46
CA ASP A 306 -14.40 5.58 -27.54
C ASP A 306 -13.47 4.49 -28.09
N ARG A 307 -13.32 4.51 -29.42
CA ARG A 307 -12.42 3.61 -30.13
C ARG A 307 -11.06 4.27 -30.28
N ILE A 308 -10.05 3.64 -29.75
CA ILE A 308 -8.66 4.12 -29.83
C ILE A 308 -7.80 3.19 -30.66
N LEU A 309 -6.87 3.79 -31.38
CA LEU A 309 -5.89 3.08 -32.16
C LEU A 309 -4.55 3.07 -31.43
N VAL A 310 -4.02 1.87 -31.20
CA VAL A 310 -2.71 1.70 -30.56
C VAL A 310 -1.76 1.04 -31.56
N LYS A 311 -0.69 1.75 -31.92
CA LYS A 311 0.30 1.31 -32.92
C LYS A 311 1.38 0.45 -32.24
N PRO A 312 2.13 -0.34 -33.01
CA PRO A 312 3.26 -1.10 -32.47
C PRO A 312 4.25 -0.23 -31.69
N GLY A 313 4.67 -0.70 -30.52
CA GLY A 313 5.57 0.01 -29.62
C GLY A 313 4.95 1.14 -28.80
N GLU A 314 3.68 1.49 -29.02
CA GLU A 314 2.98 2.50 -28.22
C GLU A 314 2.44 1.88 -26.92
N ARG A 315 2.25 2.73 -25.90
CA ARG A 315 1.59 2.34 -24.65
C ARG A 315 0.08 2.48 -24.77
N PHE A 316 -0.65 1.54 -24.17
CA PHE A 316 -2.11 1.67 -24.05
C PHE A 316 -2.43 2.89 -23.17
N PRO A 317 -3.20 3.87 -23.68
CA PRO A 317 -3.49 5.09 -22.92
C PRO A 317 -4.54 4.91 -21.82
N VAL A 318 -5.42 3.94 -21.98
CA VAL A 318 -6.56 3.62 -21.11
C VAL A 318 -6.76 2.11 -21.03
N ASP A 319 -7.58 1.63 -20.08
CA ASP A 319 -8.01 0.24 -20.10
C ASP A 319 -9.10 0.06 -21.17
N GLY A 320 -9.05 -1.09 -21.84
CA GLY A 320 -9.99 -1.34 -22.93
C GLY A 320 -10.12 -2.81 -23.30
N GLN A 321 -10.95 -3.07 -24.32
CA GLN A 321 -11.12 -4.37 -24.94
C GLN A 321 -10.72 -4.30 -26.42
N VAL A 322 -9.94 -5.25 -26.89
CA VAL A 322 -9.53 -5.33 -28.29
C VAL A 322 -10.75 -5.62 -29.16
N LEU A 323 -11.02 -4.76 -30.13
CA LEU A 323 -12.05 -4.97 -31.14
C LEU A 323 -11.49 -5.64 -32.38
N GLU A 324 -10.31 -5.16 -32.84
CA GLU A 324 -9.67 -5.65 -34.07
C GLU A 324 -8.15 -5.70 -33.90
N GLY A 325 -7.53 -6.68 -34.58
CA GLY A 325 -6.08 -6.84 -34.61
C GLY A 325 -5.59 -7.97 -33.72
N HIS A 326 -4.33 -8.36 -33.91
CA HIS A 326 -3.61 -9.34 -33.11
C HIS A 326 -2.23 -8.78 -32.78
N SER A 327 -1.81 -8.93 -31.52
CA SER A 327 -0.52 -8.44 -31.05
C SER A 327 -0.10 -9.17 -29.75
N HIS A 328 1.01 -8.75 -29.17
CA HIS A 328 1.39 -9.07 -27.80
C HIS A 328 1.44 -7.77 -26.98
N ALA A 329 1.09 -7.83 -25.70
CA ALA A 329 1.23 -6.71 -24.78
C ALA A 329 2.31 -7.04 -23.75
N ASP A 330 3.30 -6.16 -23.61
CA ASP A 330 4.24 -6.21 -22.49
C ASP A 330 3.62 -5.53 -21.27
N GLU A 331 3.18 -6.33 -20.33
CA GLU A 331 2.54 -5.93 -19.07
C GLU A 331 3.50 -6.05 -17.88
N ALA A 332 4.80 -6.27 -18.11
CA ALA A 332 5.78 -6.59 -17.07
C ALA A 332 5.84 -5.56 -15.93
N LEU A 333 5.71 -4.28 -16.24
CA LEU A 333 5.72 -3.21 -15.23
C LEU A 333 4.41 -3.06 -14.44
N ILE A 334 3.33 -3.71 -14.90
CA ILE A 334 2.00 -3.63 -14.27
C ILE A 334 1.69 -4.94 -13.57
N SER A 335 1.73 -6.06 -14.31
CA SER A 335 1.45 -7.40 -13.78
C SER A 335 2.69 -8.06 -13.16
N GLY A 336 3.89 -7.66 -13.55
CA GLY A 336 5.16 -8.29 -13.18
C GLY A 336 5.49 -9.54 -14.03
N GLU A 337 4.72 -9.86 -15.07
CA GLU A 337 5.01 -10.96 -16.00
C GLU A 337 6.08 -10.53 -16.99
N SER A 338 7.17 -11.33 -17.07
CA SER A 338 8.28 -11.02 -17.97
C SER A 338 8.00 -11.37 -19.44
N LEU A 339 7.05 -12.23 -19.71
CA LEU A 339 6.69 -12.64 -21.07
C LEU A 339 5.52 -11.80 -21.60
N PRO A 340 5.61 -11.28 -22.84
CA PRO A 340 4.49 -10.59 -23.45
C PRO A 340 3.25 -11.49 -23.60
N VAL A 341 2.09 -10.95 -23.28
CA VAL A 341 0.79 -11.65 -23.33
C VAL A 341 0.15 -11.43 -24.69
N ALA A 342 -0.25 -12.53 -25.35
CA ALA A 342 -0.97 -12.47 -26.63
C ALA A 342 -2.31 -11.74 -26.45
N LYS A 343 -2.66 -10.89 -27.41
CA LYS A 343 -3.91 -10.11 -27.44
C LYS A 343 -4.62 -10.30 -28.78
N GLN A 344 -5.88 -10.69 -28.69
CA GLN A 344 -6.77 -10.92 -29.83
C GLN A 344 -8.13 -10.26 -29.59
N PRO A 345 -9.00 -10.14 -30.59
CA PRO A 345 -10.34 -9.56 -30.41
C PRO A 345 -11.10 -10.22 -29.25
N GLY A 346 -11.63 -9.38 -28.35
CA GLY A 346 -12.29 -9.80 -27.10
C GLY A 346 -11.40 -9.74 -25.86
N ASP A 347 -10.08 -9.68 -26.01
CA ASP A 347 -9.15 -9.62 -24.87
C ASP A 347 -9.08 -8.22 -24.24
N LYS A 348 -8.85 -8.19 -22.95
CA LYS A 348 -8.64 -6.94 -22.19
C LYS A 348 -7.20 -6.45 -22.33
N VAL A 349 -7.04 -5.12 -22.41
CA VAL A 349 -5.75 -4.43 -22.37
C VAL A 349 -5.73 -3.43 -21.21
N THR A 350 -4.55 -3.24 -20.64
CA THR A 350 -4.35 -2.42 -19.45
C THR A 350 -3.56 -1.15 -19.78
N ALA A 351 -4.01 0.00 -19.27
CA ALA A 351 -3.32 1.28 -19.41
C ALA A 351 -1.86 1.19 -18.94
N GLY A 352 -0.93 1.73 -19.74
CA GLY A 352 0.51 1.75 -19.43
C GLY A 352 1.29 0.55 -19.96
N ALA A 353 0.65 -0.58 -20.33
CA ALA A 353 1.31 -1.71 -21.02
C ALA A 353 1.78 -1.29 -22.42
N ILE A 354 2.81 -1.94 -22.96
CA ILE A 354 3.35 -1.63 -24.28
C ILE A 354 2.76 -2.60 -25.30
N ASN A 355 2.15 -2.07 -26.36
CA ASN A 355 1.71 -2.86 -27.50
C ASN A 355 2.93 -3.35 -28.30
N GLY A 356 2.98 -4.63 -28.62
CA GLY A 356 4.07 -5.27 -29.35
C GLY A 356 4.04 -4.96 -30.86
N GLU A 357 3.80 -5.98 -31.67
CA GLU A 357 4.08 -5.96 -33.11
C GLU A 357 2.86 -5.56 -33.95
N GLY A 358 1.64 -5.78 -33.43
CA GLY A 358 0.39 -5.57 -34.17
C GLY A 358 -0.23 -4.20 -33.92
N ARG A 359 -1.00 -3.72 -34.92
CA ARG A 359 -1.88 -2.58 -34.73
C ARG A 359 -3.19 -3.09 -34.10
N LEU A 360 -3.61 -2.47 -32.98
CA LEU A 360 -4.83 -2.84 -32.30
C LEU A 360 -5.84 -1.69 -32.31
N LEU A 361 -7.12 -2.03 -32.57
CA LEU A 361 -8.24 -1.17 -32.31
C LEU A 361 -8.87 -1.60 -30.99
N VAL A 362 -8.98 -0.67 -30.04
CA VAL A 362 -9.39 -0.93 -28.66
C VAL A 362 -10.59 -0.05 -28.30
N GLU A 363 -11.61 -0.62 -27.70
CA GLU A 363 -12.73 0.11 -27.09
C GLU A 363 -12.39 0.44 -25.64
N THR A 364 -12.56 1.70 -25.26
CA THR A 364 -12.27 2.21 -23.93
C THR A 364 -13.28 1.69 -22.90
N THR A 365 -12.81 0.95 -21.89
CA THR A 365 -13.66 0.37 -20.83
C THR A 365 -13.49 1.05 -19.49
N ALA A 366 -12.35 1.71 -19.21
CA ALA A 366 -12.14 2.50 -18.00
C ALA A 366 -11.21 3.69 -18.27
N LEU A 367 -11.46 4.80 -17.58
CA LEU A 367 -10.78 6.08 -17.71
C LEU A 367 -10.30 6.65 -16.38
N GLY A 368 -9.30 7.49 -16.43
CA GLY A 368 -8.86 8.31 -15.29
C GLY A 368 -8.53 7.49 -14.04
N ALA A 369 -9.25 7.74 -12.96
CA ALA A 369 -9.06 7.09 -11.67
C ALA A 369 -9.49 5.61 -11.64
N GLU A 370 -10.31 5.18 -12.58
CA GLU A 370 -10.87 3.82 -12.64
C GLU A 370 -9.97 2.83 -13.38
N THR A 371 -8.93 3.30 -14.07
CA THR A 371 -7.96 2.40 -14.73
C THR A 371 -7.19 1.56 -13.70
N VAL A 372 -6.82 0.33 -14.09
CA VAL A 372 -6.04 -0.59 -13.26
C VAL A 372 -4.75 0.10 -12.78
N LEU A 373 -4.03 0.77 -13.69
CA LEU A 373 -2.81 1.50 -13.33
C LEU A 373 -3.06 2.60 -12.28
N SER A 374 -4.13 3.37 -12.40
CA SER A 374 -4.48 4.42 -11.42
C SER A 374 -4.87 3.82 -10.07
N ARG A 375 -5.55 2.67 -10.06
CA ARG A 375 -5.87 1.94 -8.82
C ARG A 375 -4.61 1.40 -8.14
N ILE A 376 -3.65 0.87 -8.89
CA ILE A 376 -2.34 0.42 -8.38
C ILE A 376 -1.61 1.59 -7.72
N ILE A 377 -1.47 2.71 -8.44
CA ILE A 377 -0.80 3.92 -7.93
C ILE A 377 -1.46 4.36 -6.62
N ARG A 378 -2.79 4.42 -6.57
CA ARG A 378 -3.54 4.82 -5.37
C ARG A 378 -3.29 3.88 -4.20
N LEU A 379 -3.33 2.56 -4.41
CA LEU A 379 -3.05 1.59 -3.35
C LEU A 379 -1.65 1.77 -2.76
N VAL A 380 -0.64 1.99 -3.61
CA VAL A 380 0.74 2.22 -3.14
C VAL A 380 0.86 3.57 -2.41
N GLU A 381 0.19 4.61 -2.87
CA GLU A 381 0.16 5.92 -2.20
C GLU A 381 -0.58 5.84 -0.85
N ASP A 382 -1.70 5.09 -0.76
CA ASP A 382 -2.45 4.87 0.48
C ASP A 382 -1.63 4.10 1.51
N ALA A 383 -0.89 3.08 1.05
CA ALA A 383 0.04 2.35 1.91
C ALA A 383 1.12 3.26 2.53
N GLN A 384 1.57 4.25 1.78
CA GLN A 384 2.57 5.21 2.24
C GLN A 384 1.98 6.32 3.13
N ALA A 385 0.69 6.63 2.96
CA ALA A 385 0.01 7.64 3.76
C ALA A 385 -0.39 7.14 5.16
N ALA A 386 -0.73 5.85 5.28
CA ALA A 386 -1.14 5.26 6.55
C ALA A 386 0.04 5.15 7.52
N LYS A 387 -0.23 5.44 8.81
CA LYS A 387 0.77 5.31 9.87
C LYS A 387 0.79 3.90 10.46
N ALA A 388 1.91 3.22 10.34
CA ALA A 388 2.17 1.96 11.01
C ALA A 388 2.05 2.09 12.55
N PRO A 389 1.64 1.04 13.28
CA PRO A 389 1.59 1.03 14.75
C PRO A 389 2.91 1.45 15.40
N ILE A 390 4.04 0.98 14.91
CA ILE A 390 5.38 1.35 15.39
C ILE A 390 5.64 2.85 15.22
N GLN A 391 5.15 3.49 14.16
CA GLN A 391 5.29 4.93 13.95
C GLN A 391 4.50 5.72 14.97
N LYS A 392 3.28 5.29 15.33
CA LYS A 392 2.48 5.90 16.40
C LYS A 392 3.20 5.87 17.74
N LEU A 393 3.91 4.76 18.04
CA LEU A 393 4.73 4.64 19.24
C LEU A 393 5.91 5.62 19.23
N VAL A 394 6.64 5.70 18.12
CA VAL A 394 7.76 6.64 17.92
C VAL A 394 7.32 8.09 18.09
N ASP A 395 6.14 8.45 17.58
CA ASP A 395 5.56 9.80 17.74
C ASP A 395 5.31 10.14 19.23
N LYS A 396 4.80 9.17 20.02
CA LYS A 396 4.60 9.35 21.47
C LYS A 396 5.92 9.56 22.20
N VAL A 397 6.92 8.73 21.89
CA VAL A 397 8.28 8.86 22.49
C VAL A 397 8.86 10.23 22.18
N SER A 398 8.75 10.71 20.93
CA SER A 398 9.28 12.00 20.51
C SER A 398 8.65 13.19 21.26
N GLN A 399 7.38 13.10 21.64
CA GLN A 399 6.69 14.16 22.40
C GLN A 399 7.26 14.34 23.82
N VAL A 400 7.71 13.26 24.45
CA VAL A 400 8.32 13.29 25.79
C VAL A 400 9.82 13.61 25.71
N PHE A 401 10.47 13.18 24.65
CA PHE A 401 11.92 13.27 24.50
C PHE A 401 12.42 14.73 24.48
N VAL A 402 11.77 15.64 23.73
CA VAL A 402 12.21 17.04 23.60
C VAL A 402 12.18 17.78 24.93
N PRO A 403 11.10 17.76 25.72
CA PRO A 403 11.11 18.33 27.08
C PRO A 403 12.17 17.74 28.00
N ALA A 404 12.37 16.40 27.94
CA ALA A 404 13.39 15.72 28.75
C ALA A 404 14.80 16.23 28.41
N VAL A 405 15.11 16.38 27.13
CA VAL A 405 16.41 16.91 26.66
C VAL A 405 16.64 18.35 27.12
N LEU A 406 15.62 19.19 27.05
CA LEU A 406 15.73 20.57 27.58
C LEU A 406 16.06 20.61 29.07
N LEU A 407 15.46 19.69 29.85
CA LEU A 407 15.76 19.56 31.28
C LEU A 407 17.20 19.02 31.50
N ILE A 408 17.65 18.05 30.70
CA ILE A 408 19.02 17.54 30.79
C ILE A 408 20.04 18.64 30.44
N ALA A 409 19.79 19.42 29.39
CA ALA A 409 20.66 20.54 29.01
C ALA A 409 20.73 21.61 30.10
N LEU A 410 19.59 21.93 30.71
CA LEU A 410 19.54 22.88 31.85
C LEU A 410 20.29 22.30 33.06
N ALA A 411 20.08 21.01 33.38
CA ALA A 411 20.79 20.34 34.46
C ALA A 411 22.31 20.29 34.21
N THR A 412 22.73 20.07 32.95
CA THR A 412 24.14 20.12 32.53
C THR A 412 24.72 21.53 32.77
N LEU A 413 24.04 22.59 32.34
CA LEU A 413 24.45 23.96 32.51
C LEU A 413 24.63 24.28 34.02
N LEU A 414 23.59 24.02 34.80
CA LEU A 414 23.58 24.33 36.24
C LEU A 414 24.61 23.47 36.99
N GLY A 415 24.77 22.19 36.64
CA GLY A 415 25.76 21.26 37.22
C GLY A 415 27.18 21.79 37.00
N TRP A 416 27.57 22.10 35.77
CA TRP A 416 28.90 22.61 35.48
C TRP A 416 29.18 23.94 36.20
N LEU A 417 28.22 24.85 36.29
CA LEU A 417 28.36 26.09 37.07
C LEU A 417 28.52 25.83 38.58
N ALA A 418 27.77 24.85 39.13
CA ALA A 418 27.87 24.47 40.55
C ALA A 418 29.23 23.80 40.88
N PHE A 419 29.84 23.14 39.92
CA PHE A 419 31.19 22.59 40.06
C PHE A 419 32.30 23.62 39.76
N GLY A 420 31.99 24.90 39.58
CA GLY A 420 32.94 25.99 39.43
C GLY A 420 33.52 26.13 38.01
N ALA A 421 32.90 25.54 37.01
CA ALA A 421 33.28 25.76 35.61
C ALA A 421 32.92 27.16 35.13
N SER A 422 33.63 27.67 34.12
CA SER A 422 33.27 28.94 33.50
C SER A 422 31.90 28.85 32.84
N LEU A 423 31.18 29.97 32.74
CA LEU A 423 29.92 30.08 32.01
C LEU A 423 30.05 29.61 30.58
N GLU A 424 31.18 29.84 29.96
CA GLU A 424 31.54 29.42 28.60
C GLU A 424 31.49 27.88 28.45
N ASN A 425 32.25 27.17 29.29
CA ASN A 425 32.29 25.72 29.28
C ASN A 425 30.94 25.08 29.60
N ALA A 426 30.25 25.62 30.62
CA ALA A 426 28.93 25.16 31.02
C ALA A 426 27.90 25.34 29.89
N LEU A 427 27.94 26.49 29.18
CA LEU A 427 27.04 26.77 28.08
C LEU A 427 27.35 25.89 26.85
N LEU A 428 28.65 25.70 26.50
CA LEU A 428 29.04 24.83 25.38
C LEU A 428 28.64 23.36 25.60
N ASN A 429 28.76 22.84 26.80
CA ASN A 429 28.34 21.49 27.14
C ASN A 429 26.81 21.34 27.05
N ALA A 430 26.06 22.35 27.54
CA ALA A 430 24.60 22.36 27.39
C ALA A 430 24.16 22.45 25.91
N VAL A 431 24.85 23.27 25.10
CA VAL A 431 24.63 23.37 23.65
C VAL A 431 24.94 22.03 22.97
N ALA A 432 26.05 21.36 23.34
CA ALA A 432 26.37 20.04 22.80
C ALA A 432 25.26 19.02 23.08
N VAL A 433 24.68 19.02 24.30
CA VAL A 433 23.53 18.19 24.66
C VAL A 433 22.32 18.52 23.76
N LEU A 434 21.98 19.79 23.58
CA LEU A 434 20.85 20.20 22.73
C LEU A 434 21.03 19.76 21.26
N VAL A 435 22.24 19.85 20.74
CA VAL A 435 22.55 19.53 19.34
C VAL A 435 22.53 18.02 19.12
N ILE A 436 23.24 17.22 19.92
CA ILE A 436 23.31 15.76 19.74
C ILE A 436 21.95 15.10 19.97
N ALA A 437 21.15 15.64 20.84
CA ALA A 437 19.82 15.10 21.16
C ALA A 437 18.75 15.37 20.10
N CYS A 438 19.08 15.99 18.97
CA CYS A 438 18.11 16.18 17.88
C CYS A 438 17.67 14.83 17.29
N PRO A 439 16.39 14.42 17.43
CA PRO A 439 15.94 13.13 16.91
C PRO A 439 15.62 13.18 15.40
N CYS A 440 16.51 13.82 14.60
CA CYS A 440 16.28 14.07 13.19
C CYS A 440 16.06 12.79 12.39
N ALA A 441 16.84 11.74 12.66
CA ALA A 441 16.75 10.44 12.00
C ALA A 441 15.51 9.64 12.42
N LEU A 442 15.00 9.86 13.63
CA LEU A 442 13.89 9.10 14.22
C LEU A 442 12.58 9.27 13.41
N GLY A 443 12.28 10.52 13.00
CA GLY A 443 11.10 10.82 12.20
C GLY A 443 11.12 10.21 10.80
N LEU A 444 12.28 9.75 10.33
CA LEU A 444 12.48 9.14 9.01
C LEU A 444 12.61 7.61 9.06
N ALA A 445 12.97 7.06 10.21
CA ALA A 445 13.33 5.66 10.36
C ALA A 445 12.25 4.69 9.82
N THR A 446 11.00 4.94 10.14
CA THR A 446 9.86 4.12 9.71
C THR A 446 9.38 4.49 8.30
N PRO A 447 9.05 5.76 7.97
CA PRO A 447 8.48 6.10 6.67
C PRO A 447 9.39 5.75 5.49
N THR A 448 10.70 5.96 5.60
CA THR A 448 11.62 5.64 4.48
C THR A 448 11.71 4.14 4.22
N ALA A 449 11.67 3.30 5.25
CA ALA A 449 11.68 1.85 5.09
C ALA A 449 10.35 1.35 4.49
N ILE A 450 9.21 1.88 4.93
CA ILE A 450 7.89 1.55 4.36
C ILE A 450 7.84 1.94 2.88
N MET A 451 8.23 3.19 2.54
CA MET A 451 8.24 3.64 1.14
C MET A 451 9.14 2.77 0.25
N ALA A 452 10.33 2.39 0.75
CA ALA A 452 11.23 1.52 0.02
C ALA A 452 10.64 0.11 -0.15
N GLY A 453 10.10 -0.47 0.92
CA GLY A 453 9.52 -1.81 0.94
C GLY A 453 8.29 -1.92 0.05
N THR A 454 7.31 -1.02 0.21
CA THR A 454 6.09 -1.00 -0.63
C THR A 454 6.41 -0.71 -2.09
N GLY A 455 7.37 0.19 -2.36
CA GLY A 455 7.79 0.50 -3.72
C GLY A 455 8.50 -0.66 -4.42
N VAL A 456 9.29 -1.45 -3.69
CA VAL A 456 9.91 -2.68 -4.21
C VAL A 456 8.89 -3.78 -4.41
N ALA A 457 7.99 -4.00 -3.43
CA ALA A 457 6.90 -4.95 -3.51
C ALA A 457 6.03 -4.71 -4.75
N ALA A 458 5.61 -3.46 -4.97
CA ALA A 458 4.79 -3.08 -6.12
C ALA A 458 5.45 -3.39 -7.48
N ARG A 459 6.77 -3.20 -7.62
CA ARG A 459 7.52 -3.58 -8.84
C ARG A 459 7.50 -5.08 -9.15
N HIS A 460 7.23 -5.91 -8.14
CA HIS A 460 7.11 -7.36 -8.28
C HIS A 460 5.66 -7.84 -8.25
N GLY A 461 4.69 -6.93 -8.45
CA GLY A 461 3.27 -7.27 -8.48
C GLY A 461 2.66 -7.56 -7.11
N ILE A 462 3.28 -7.11 -6.01
CA ILE A 462 2.78 -7.23 -4.64
C ILE A 462 2.33 -5.85 -4.17
N LEU A 463 1.03 -5.62 -4.11
CA LEU A 463 0.44 -4.36 -3.66
C LEU A 463 0.07 -4.44 -2.19
N ILE A 464 0.62 -3.56 -1.39
CA ILE A 464 0.35 -3.47 0.05
C ILE A 464 -0.58 -2.27 0.26
N LYS A 465 -1.74 -2.49 0.85
CA LYS A 465 -2.79 -1.49 1.01
C LYS A 465 -2.49 -0.45 2.09
N ASP A 466 -1.83 -0.89 3.17
CA ASP A 466 -1.50 -0.01 4.29
C ASP A 466 -0.23 -0.46 5.02
N ALA A 467 0.32 0.46 5.80
CA ALA A 467 1.53 0.21 6.58
C ALA A 467 1.31 -0.78 7.74
N GLU A 468 0.07 -0.96 8.19
CA GLU A 468 -0.28 -1.91 9.25
C GLU A 468 -0.21 -3.33 8.73
N ALA A 469 -0.78 -3.60 7.52
CA ALA A 469 -0.65 -4.90 6.87
C ALA A 469 0.82 -5.29 6.65
N LEU A 470 1.67 -4.33 6.20
CA LEU A 470 3.11 -4.55 6.07
C LEU A 470 3.76 -4.89 7.41
N GLU A 471 3.40 -4.17 8.49
CA GLU A 471 3.96 -4.40 9.82
C GLU A 471 3.52 -5.74 10.39
N VAL A 472 2.22 -6.10 10.27
CA VAL A 472 1.68 -7.35 10.85
C VAL A 472 2.15 -8.58 10.07
N ALA A 473 2.29 -8.48 8.74
CA ALA A 473 2.69 -9.60 7.88
C ALA A 473 4.08 -10.18 8.25
N HIS A 474 4.96 -9.40 8.89
CA HIS A 474 6.25 -9.92 9.34
C HIS A 474 6.13 -11.00 10.43
N ALA A 475 5.06 -10.97 11.22
CA ALA A 475 4.83 -11.82 12.37
C ALA A 475 3.95 -13.04 12.08
N VAL A 476 3.54 -13.24 10.83
CA VAL A 476 2.67 -14.36 10.43
C VAL A 476 3.32 -15.70 10.75
N GLN A 477 2.58 -16.53 11.49
CA GLN A 477 2.94 -17.88 11.92
C GLN A 477 2.06 -18.94 11.27
N HIS A 478 0.81 -18.60 10.99
CA HIS A 478 -0.17 -19.46 10.33
C HIS A 478 -0.68 -18.79 9.05
N ILE A 479 -0.80 -19.58 7.99
CA ILE A 479 -1.37 -19.10 6.73
C ILE A 479 -2.46 -20.05 6.28
N ALA A 480 -3.64 -19.53 6.03
CA ALA A 480 -4.78 -20.27 5.55
C ALA A 480 -5.01 -19.97 4.07
N PHE A 481 -5.10 -20.99 3.25
CA PHE A 481 -5.38 -20.87 1.83
C PHE A 481 -6.79 -21.35 1.54
N ASP A 482 -7.55 -20.58 0.78
CA ASP A 482 -8.65 -21.16 0.02
C ASP A 482 -8.10 -22.10 -1.05
N LYS A 483 -8.88 -23.10 -1.45
CA LYS A 483 -8.47 -24.06 -2.48
C LYS A 483 -8.68 -23.48 -3.88
N THR A 484 -9.93 -23.19 -4.20
CA THR A 484 -10.42 -22.94 -5.56
C THR A 484 -10.05 -21.53 -6.02
N GLY A 485 -9.37 -21.42 -7.19
CA GLY A 485 -8.93 -20.11 -7.72
C GLY A 485 -7.69 -19.55 -7.01
N THR A 486 -7.34 -20.05 -5.83
CA THR A 486 -6.17 -19.64 -5.04
C THR A 486 -4.98 -20.56 -5.27
N LEU A 487 -5.05 -21.82 -4.86
CA LEU A 487 -4.02 -22.83 -5.11
C LEU A 487 -4.28 -23.63 -6.38
N THR A 488 -5.51 -23.60 -6.89
CA THR A 488 -5.93 -24.21 -8.14
C THR A 488 -6.33 -23.17 -9.16
N GLU A 489 -6.44 -23.55 -10.44
CA GLU A 489 -6.82 -22.64 -11.52
C GLU A 489 -8.28 -22.15 -11.44
N GLY A 490 -9.13 -22.85 -10.67
CA GLY A 490 -10.56 -22.57 -10.57
C GLY A 490 -11.32 -22.95 -11.85
N LYS A 491 -10.68 -23.71 -12.74
CA LYS A 491 -11.22 -24.17 -14.01
C LYS A 491 -11.20 -25.68 -14.03
N PRO A 492 -12.35 -26.36 -13.92
CA PRO A 492 -12.39 -27.79 -14.01
C PRO A 492 -11.89 -28.25 -15.39
N ARG A 493 -11.12 -29.34 -15.41
CA ARG A 493 -10.68 -30.05 -16.62
C ARG A 493 -11.02 -31.52 -16.51
N ILE A 494 -11.16 -32.19 -17.64
CA ILE A 494 -11.24 -33.65 -17.67
C ILE A 494 -9.87 -34.22 -17.31
N VAL A 495 -9.80 -34.95 -16.18
CA VAL A 495 -8.55 -35.54 -15.65
C VAL A 495 -8.48 -37.03 -15.89
N HIS A 496 -9.63 -37.75 -15.95
CA HIS A 496 -9.72 -39.15 -16.29
C HIS A 496 -10.94 -39.39 -17.15
N ILE A 497 -10.79 -40.39 -18.04
CA ILE A 497 -11.85 -40.85 -18.92
C ILE A 497 -11.98 -42.37 -18.70
N GLY A 498 -13.17 -42.79 -18.36
CA GLY A 498 -13.53 -44.22 -18.26
C GLY A 498 -14.34 -44.62 -19.47
N LEU A 499 -13.86 -45.61 -20.21
CA LEU A 499 -14.51 -46.11 -21.43
C LEU A 499 -15.55 -47.19 -21.06
N GLY A 500 -16.78 -47.00 -21.48
CA GLY A 500 -17.85 -48.00 -21.42
C GLY A 500 -17.95 -48.76 -22.74
N GLU A 501 -19.06 -48.55 -23.44
CA GLU A 501 -19.25 -49.16 -24.79
C GLU A 501 -18.70 -48.26 -25.91
N ALA A 502 -18.42 -46.97 -25.66
CA ALA A 502 -17.82 -46.03 -26.62
C ALA A 502 -16.29 -46.00 -26.47
N ASP A 503 -15.58 -45.70 -27.55
CA ASP A 503 -14.18 -45.32 -27.51
C ASP A 503 -14.02 -43.86 -27.05
N GLU A 504 -12.78 -43.41 -26.81
CA GLU A 504 -12.51 -42.07 -26.25
C GLU A 504 -12.98 -40.95 -27.21
N ASP A 505 -12.74 -41.10 -28.52
CA ASP A 505 -13.12 -40.08 -29.51
C ASP A 505 -14.63 -39.97 -29.65
N GLU A 506 -15.36 -41.12 -29.69
CA GLU A 506 -16.83 -41.10 -29.69
C GLU A 506 -17.40 -40.55 -28.41
N LEU A 507 -16.86 -40.91 -27.25
CA LEU A 507 -17.29 -40.43 -25.95
C LEU A 507 -17.16 -38.88 -25.87
N LEU A 508 -16.00 -38.36 -26.24
CA LEU A 508 -15.75 -36.88 -26.21
C LEU A 508 -16.59 -36.16 -27.28
N ARG A 509 -16.75 -36.75 -28.47
CA ARG A 509 -17.57 -36.18 -29.56
C ARG A 509 -19.03 -36.06 -29.16
N LEU A 510 -19.60 -37.09 -28.55
CA LEU A 510 -20.99 -37.07 -28.09
C LEU A 510 -21.18 -36.19 -26.85
N ALA A 511 -20.27 -36.26 -25.88
CA ALA A 511 -20.31 -35.38 -24.70
C ALA A 511 -20.13 -33.88 -25.08
N GLY A 512 -19.22 -33.57 -26.02
CA GLY A 512 -19.01 -32.22 -26.54
C GLY A 512 -20.24 -31.75 -27.32
N GLY A 513 -20.86 -32.60 -28.14
CA GLY A 513 -22.10 -32.28 -28.82
C GLY A 513 -23.23 -31.91 -27.89
N LEU A 514 -23.44 -32.67 -26.78
CA LEU A 514 -24.44 -32.34 -25.75
C LEU A 514 -24.17 -31.03 -25.03
N GLN A 515 -22.92 -30.66 -24.86
CA GLN A 515 -22.52 -29.44 -24.09
C GLN A 515 -22.46 -28.17 -24.94
N GLN A 516 -22.75 -28.25 -26.25
CA GLN A 516 -22.82 -27.06 -27.10
C GLN A 516 -23.88 -26.10 -26.58
N GLY A 517 -23.47 -24.85 -26.38
CA GLY A 517 -24.36 -23.78 -25.85
C GLY A 517 -24.59 -23.79 -24.34
N SER A 518 -23.94 -24.69 -23.58
CA SER A 518 -24.00 -24.67 -22.12
C SER A 518 -22.89 -23.82 -21.54
N GLU A 519 -23.27 -22.86 -20.67
CA GLU A 519 -22.30 -22.01 -19.93
C GLU A 519 -21.75 -22.68 -18.65
N HIS A 520 -22.16 -23.90 -18.35
CA HIS A 520 -21.73 -24.61 -17.14
C HIS A 520 -20.20 -24.86 -17.18
N PRO A 521 -19.45 -24.69 -16.04
CA PRO A 521 -17.99 -24.90 -16.02
C PRO A 521 -17.54 -26.28 -16.54
N LEU A 522 -18.27 -27.35 -16.23
CA LEU A 522 -17.99 -28.70 -16.72
C LEU A 522 -18.22 -28.83 -18.25
N ALA A 523 -19.18 -28.06 -18.79
CA ALA A 523 -19.38 -28.00 -20.22
C ALA A 523 -18.19 -27.39 -20.94
N LYS A 524 -17.71 -26.26 -20.44
CA LYS A 524 -16.51 -25.61 -20.96
C LYS A 524 -15.29 -26.54 -20.93
N ALA A 525 -15.16 -27.37 -19.88
CA ALA A 525 -14.08 -28.34 -19.76
C ALA A 525 -14.16 -29.40 -20.85
N VAL A 526 -15.37 -29.92 -21.17
CA VAL A 526 -15.56 -30.91 -22.25
C VAL A 526 -15.27 -30.28 -23.60
N LEU A 527 -15.82 -29.10 -23.88
CA LEU A 527 -15.63 -28.39 -25.15
C LEU A 527 -14.15 -28.05 -25.39
N GLN A 528 -13.44 -27.61 -24.33
CA GLN A 528 -12.01 -27.35 -24.38
C GLN A 528 -11.22 -28.62 -24.75
N ARG A 529 -11.51 -29.76 -24.10
CA ARG A 529 -10.86 -31.03 -24.41
C ARG A 529 -11.09 -31.45 -25.84
N CYS A 530 -12.32 -31.28 -26.37
CA CYS A 530 -12.65 -31.56 -27.77
C CYS A 530 -11.86 -30.64 -28.73
N ALA A 531 -11.71 -29.34 -28.38
CA ALA A 531 -10.94 -28.39 -29.20
C ALA A 531 -9.44 -28.75 -29.21
N GLU A 532 -8.86 -29.13 -28.06
CA GLU A 532 -7.46 -29.59 -27.95
C GLU A 532 -7.16 -30.83 -28.79
N GLN A 533 -8.13 -31.74 -28.91
CA GLN A 533 -8.01 -32.96 -29.73
C GLN A 533 -8.54 -32.78 -31.17
N HIS A 534 -8.92 -31.57 -31.55
CA HIS A 534 -9.47 -31.23 -32.87
C HIS A 534 -10.71 -32.07 -33.26
N ILE A 535 -11.54 -32.47 -32.27
CA ILE A 535 -12.75 -33.24 -32.49
C ILE A 535 -13.84 -32.33 -33.05
N THR A 536 -14.41 -32.75 -34.21
CA THR A 536 -15.56 -32.09 -34.83
C THR A 536 -16.84 -32.45 -34.08
N LEU A 537 -17.51 -31.43 -33.53
CA LEU A 537 -18.73 -31.63 -32.73
C LEU A 537 -19.94 -31.88 -33.64
N PRO A 538 -20.78 -32.89 -33.33
CA PRO A 538 -22.01 -33.16 -34.08
C PRO A 538 -23.10 -32.16 -33.73
N ALA A 539 -24.09 -32.00 -34.61
CA ALA A 539 -25.25 -31.12 -34.35
C ALA A 539 -26.12 -31.69 -33.23
N LEU A 540 -26.52 -30.84 -32.33
CA LEU A 540 -27.40 -31.14 -31.19
C LEU A 540 -28.84 -30.76 -31.51
N SER A 541 -29.78 -31.67 -31.27
CA SER A 541 -31.21 -31.43 -31.30
C SER A 541 -31.88 -31.78 -29.98
N ASP A 542 -33.06 -31.25 -29.72
CA ASP A 542 -33.87 -31.49 -28.51
C ASP A 542 -33.11 -31.36 -27.18
N SER A 543 -32.25 -30.30 -27.09
CA SER A 543 -31.46 -30.04 -25.89
C SER A 543 -32.31 -29.60 -24.71
N ARG A 544 -32.15 -30.27 -23.54
CA ARG A 544 -32.84 -29.87 -22.30
C ARG A 544 -31.96 -30.11 -21.07
N ALA A 545 -32.00 -29.12 -20.18
CA ALA A 545 -31.35 -29.26 -18.87
C ALA A 545 -32.17 -30.19 -17.96
N LEU A 546 -31.51 -31.10 -17.29
CA LEU A 546 -32.07 -31.97 -16.26
C LEU A 546 -31.70 -31.40 -14.89
N ALA A 547 -32.60 -30.67 -14.22
CA ALA A 547 -32.33 -29.91 -13.00
C ALA A 547 -31.65 -30.79 -11.91
N GLY A 548 -30.41 -30.43 -11.51
CA GLY A 548 -29.62 -31.14 -10.50
C GLY A 548 -29.08 -32.51 -10.94
N ARG A 549 -29.23 -32.89 -12.23
CA ARG A 549 -28.81 -34.21 -12.76
C ARG A 549 -27.85 -34.13 -13.94
N GLY A 550 -28.02 -33.14 -14.83
CA GLY A 550 -27.19 -33.00 -16.01
C GLY A 550 -27.91 -32.38 -17.20
N ILE A 551 -27.62 -32.85 -18.40
CA ILE A 551 -28.20 -32.43 -19.69
C ILE A 551 -28.62 -33.66 -20.51
N ALA A 552 -29.70 -33.52 -21.29
CA ALA A 552 -30.15 -34.47 -22.26
C ALA A 552 -30.31 -33.83 -23.63
N GLY A 553 -30.20 -34.60 -24.68
CA GLY A 553 -30.38 -34.15 -26.04
C GLY A 553 -30.31 -35.30 -27.04
N GLU A 554 -30.56 -35.00 -28.32
CA GLU A 554 -30.48 -35.96 -29.40
C GLU A 554 -29.36 -35.59 -30.36
N ILE A 555 -28.48 -36.54 -30.64
CA ILE A 555 -27.35 -36.40 -31.55
C ILE A 555 -27.40 -37.59 -32.54
N GLU A 556 -27.47 -37.30 -33.83
CA GLU A 556 -27.50 -38.32 -34.91
C GLU A 556 -28.60 -39.38 -34.73
N GLY A 557 -29.77 -38.96 -34.18
CA GLY A 557 -30.89 -39.87 -33.90
C GLY A 557 -30.74 -40.73 -32.64
N ARG A 558 -29.71 -40.50 -31.84
CA ARG A 558 -29.45 -41.16 -30.53
C ARG A 558 -29.86 -40.25 -29.40
N SER A 559 -30.69 -40.70 -28.50
CA SER A 559 -31.09 -39.96 -27.31
C SER A 559 -30.03 -40.18 -26.23
N LEU A 560 -29.40 -39.07 -25.77
CA LEU A 560 -28.26 -39.10 -24.87
C LEU A 560 -28.52 -38.30 -23.61
N GLN A 561 -27.90 -38.73 -22.53
CA GLN A 561 -27.87 -38.00 -21.25
C GLN A 561 -26.44 -37.92 -20.72
N LEU A 562 -26.02 -36.76 -20.24
CA LEU A 562 -24.72 -36.56 -19.57
C LEU A 562 -24.94 -35.91 -18.21
N GLY A 563 -24.49 -36.56 -17.13
CA GLY A 563 -24.63 -35.96 -15.79
C GLY A 563 -24.25 -36.90 -14.64
N SER A 564 -24.80 -36.62 -13.45
CA SER A 564 -24.43 -37.25 -12.18
C SER A 564 -24.80 -38.74 -12.11
N SER A 565 -24.28 -39.45 -11.11
CA SER A 565 -24.53 -40.86 -10.82
C SER A 565 -26.03 -41.21 -10.67
N ARG A 566 -26.90 -40.21 -10.34
CA ARG A 566 -28.35 -40.38 -10.31
C ARG A 566 -28.93 -40.83 -11.68
N LEU A 567 -28.29 -40.45 -12.77
CA LEU A 567 -28.74 -40.87 -14.11
C LEU A 567 -28.57 -42.37 -14.31
N LEU A 568 -27.56 -43.02 -13.70
CA LEU A 568 -27.42 -44.47 -13.73
C LEU A 568 -28.59 -45.15 -13.01
N GLU A 569 -28.95 -44.68 -11.81
CA GLU A 569 -30.04 -45.21 -11.01
C GLU A 569 -31.40 -45.08 -11.73
N GLU A 570 -31.65 -43.89 -12.33
CA GLU A 570 -32.87 -43.61 -13.08
C GLU A 570 -33.02 -44.49 -14.34
N ASN A 571 -31.91 -44.78 -15.02
CA ASN A 571 -31.89 -45.66 -16.22
C ASN A 571 -31.66 -47.13 -15.89
N GLN A 572 -31.62 -47.52 -14.60
CA GLN A 572 -31.41 -48.90 -14.11
C GLN A 572 -30.13 -49.55 -14.68
N LEU A 573 -29.08 -48.72 -14.89
CA LEU A 573 -27.77 -49.16 -15.36
C LEU A 573 -26.85 -49.44 -14.17
N GLN A 574 -26.03 -50.50 -14.34
CA GLN A 574 -24.94 -50.78 -13.41
C GLN A 574 -23.65 -50.17 -13.96
N ALA A 575 -22.78 -49.72 -13.06
CA ALA A 575 -21.51 -49.10 -13.45
C ALA A 575 -20.45 -50.14 -13.90
N ASP A 576 -20.75 -51.42 -13.75
CA ASP A 576 -19.88 -52.55 -14.10
C ASP A 576 -18.38 -52.30 -13.78
N THR A 577 -17.50 -52.45 -14.77
CA THR A 577 -16.07 -52.25 -14.64
C THR A 577 -15.69 -50.80 -14.27
N LEU A 578 -16.53 -49.81 -14.62
CA LEU A 578 -16.30 -48.41 -14.30
C LEU A 578 -16.61 -48.03 -12.85
N GLY A 579 -17.38 -48.89 -12.14
CA GLY A 579 -17.76 -48.62 -10.74
C GLY A 579 -16.56 -48.52 -9.81
N THR A 580 -15.55 -49.38 -9.98
CA THR A 580 -14.31 -49.34 -9.18
C THR A 580 -13.52 -48.08 -9.45
N SER A 581 -13.38 -47.68 -10.72
CA SER A 581 -12.69 -46.46 -11.15
C SER A 581 -13.45 -45.22 -10.64
N ALA A 582 -14.78 -45.22 -10.74
CA ALA A 582 -15.64 -44.13 -10.23
C ALA A 582 -15.47 -43.93 -8.72
N GLN A 583 -15.51 -45.01 -7.93
CA GLN A 583 -15.28 -44.94 -6.48
C GLN A 583 -13.88 -44.40 -6.12
N SER A 584 -12.84 -44.85 -6.84
CA SER A 584 -11.49 -44.33 -6.66
C SER A 584 -11.41 -42.82 -6.95
N TRP A 585 -11.98 -42.40 -8.09
CA TRP A 585 -11.96 -40.98 -8.49
C TRP A 585 -12.85 -40.09 -7.59
N GLU A 586 -13.99 -40.61 -7.10
CA GLU A 586 -14.79 -39.92 -6.08
C GLU A 586 -14.02 -39.78 -4.75
N ALA A 587 -13.29 -40.81 -4.33
CA ALA A 587 -12.43 -40.78 -3.16
C ALA A 587 -11.29 -39.76 -3.31
N GLU A 588 -10.78 -39.55 -4.53
CA GLU A 588 -9.86 -38.47 -4.89
C GLU A 588 -10.54 -37.10 -4.99
N GLY A 589 -11.85 -37.04 -4.80
CA GLY A 589 -12.63 -35.77 -4.84
C GLY A 589 -12.91 -35.27 -6.26
N ARG A 590 -12.88 -36.14 -7.25
CA ARG A 590 -13.24 -35.80 -8.63
C ARG A 590 -14.74 -35.67 -8.78
N THR A 591 -15.20 -34.73 -9.62
CA THR A 591 -16.60 -34.63 -10.02
C THR A 591 -16.82 -35.57 -11.19
N LEU A 592 -17.79 -36.48 -11.10
CA LEU A 592 -18.08 -37.47 -12.10
C LEU A 592 -19.28 -37.08 -12.99
N SER A 593 -19.18 -37.36 -14.30
CA SER A 593 -20.29 -37.25 -15.24
C SER A 593 -20.35 -38.46 -16.13
N TRP A 594 -21.50 -39.13 -16.12
CA TRP A 594 -21.79 -40.32 -16.86
C TRP A 594 -22.48 -39.99 -18.19
N LEU A 595 -21.97 -40.53 -19.30
CA LEU A 595 -22.62 -40.45 -20.61
C LEU A 595 -23.40 -41.73 -20.86
N ILE A 596 -24.71 -41.56 -21.04
CA ILE A 596 -25.67 -42.66 -21.20
C ILE A 596 -26.44 -42.45 -22.50
N GLU A 597 -26.59 -43.50 -23.27
CA GLU A 597 -27.55 -43.56 -24.35
C GLU A 597 -28.86 -44.16 -23.82
N THR A 598 -29.96 -43.38 -23.97
CA THR A 598 -31.28 -43.78 -23.48
C THR A 598 -32.12 -44.34 -24.64
N GLY A 599 -33.04 -45.25 -24.34
CA GLY A 599 -33.91 -45.90 -25.35
C GLY A 599 -34.52 -47.20 -24.83
N SER A 600 -34.90 -48.10 -25.75
CA SER A 600 -35.46 -49.40 -25.37
C SER A 600 -34.50 -50.32 -24.65
N LYS A 601 -33.20 -50.11 -24.83
CA LYS A 601 -32.08 -50.76 -24.08
C LYS A 601 -31.06 -49.67 -23.75
N PRO A 602 -31.14 -49.07 -22.57
CA PRO A 602 -30.17 -48.06 -22.15
C PRO A 602 -28.75 -48.65 -22.11
N ARG A 603 -27.72 -47.86 -22.51
CA ARG A 603 -26.32 -48.27 -22.56
C ARG A 603 -25.44 -47.22 -21.89
N LEU A 604 -24.43 -47.69 -21.15
CA LEU A 604 -23.41 -46.81 -20.55
C LEU A 604 -22.27 -46.62 -21.55
N LEU A 605 -22.15 -45.44 -22.10
CA LEU A 605 -21.12 -45.10 -23.08
C LEU A 605 -19.77 -44.80 -22.43
N GLY A 606 -19.77 -44.16 -21.27
CA GLY A 606 -18.54 -43.89 -20.52
C GLY A 606 -18.72 -42.90 -19.36
N LEU A 607 -17.59 -42.56 -18.77
CA LEU A 607 -17.47 -41.75 -17.57
C LEU A 607 -16.39 -40.68 -17.76
N LEU A 608 -16.71 -39.41 -17.47
CA LEU A 608 -15.78 -38.33 -17.42
C LEU A 608 -15.58 -37.89 -15.95
N ALA A 609 -14.31 -37.83 -15.53
CA ALA A 609 -13.93 -37.31 -14.21
C ALA A 609 -13.29 -35.94 -14.35
N PHE A 610 -13.80 -34.98 -13.62
CA PHE A 610 -13.35 -33.59 -13.62
C PHE A 610 -12.58 -33.29 -12.36
N GLY A 611 -11.50 -32.55 -12.51
CA GLY A 611 -10.70 -32.03 -11.41
C GLY A 611 -10.24 -30.60 -11.68
N ASP A 612 -9.96 -29.89 -10.62
CA ASP A 612 -9.32 -28.59 -10.72
C ASP A 612 -7.80 -28.80 -10.65
N GLN A 613 -7.07 -28.13 -11.54
CA GLN A 613 -5.62 -28.28 -11.65
C GLN A 613 -4.92 -27.34 -10.67
N LEU A 614 -3.87 -27.82 -9.99
CA LEU A 614 -3.01 -26.97 -9.18
C LEU A 614 -2.31 -25.94 -10.06
N LYS A 615 -2.24 -24.70 -9.56
CA LYS A 615 -1.46 -23.65 -10.20
C LYS A 615 0.03 -24.00 -10.20
N GLU A 616 0.71 -23.60 -11.25
CA GLU A 616 2.16 -23.65 -11.30
C GLU A 616 2.77 -22.91 -10.10
N GLY A 617 3.76 -23.51 -9.46
CA GLY A 617 4.42 -22.93 -8.29
C GLY A 617 3.66 -23.06 -6.96
N ALA A 618 2.47 -23.68 -6.90
CA ALA A 618 1.75 -23.87 -5.63
C ALA A 618 2.54 -24.74 -4.65
N THR A 619 3.15 -25.82 -5.11
CA THR A 619 4.02 -26.70 -4.28
C THR A 619 5.25 -25.95 -3.79
N ASP A 620 5.89 -25.16 -4.67
CA ASP A 620 7.07 -24.37 -4.32
C ASP A 620 6.73 -23.31 -3.25
N ALA A 621 5.58 -22.65 -3.39
CA ALA A 621 5.11 -21.67 -2.45
C ALA A 621 4.89 -22.26 -1.03
N ILE A 622 4.25 -23.43 -0.93
CA ILE A 622 4.04 -24.11 0.35
C ILE A 622 5.37 -24.60 0.95
N ALA A 623 6.28 -25.11 0.13
CA ALA A 623 7.61 -25.50 0.57
C ALA A 623 8.39 -24.31 1.13
N GLU A 624 8.38 -23.17 0.45
CA GLU A 624 9.06 -21.96 0.90
C GLU A 624 8.45 -21.40 2.20
N LEU A 625 7.12 -21.42 2.34
CA LEU A 625 6.45 -21.03 3.59
C LEU A 625 6.88 -21.92 4.76
N ARG A 626 7.00 -23.23 4.53
CA ARG A 626 7.50 -24.19 5.53
C ARG A 626 8.95 -23.90 5.91
N GLU A 627 9.83 -23.58 4.93
CA GLU A 627 11.21 -23.13 5.19
C GLU A 627 11.23 -21.86 6.04
N GLN A 628 10.27 -20.96 5.84
CA GLN A 628 10.12 -19.74 6.63
C GLN A 628 9.53 -20.00 8.04
N GLY A 629 9.20 -21.24 8.40
CA GLY A 629 8.61 -21.61 9.68
C GLY A 629 7.13 -21.26 9.81
N ILE A 630 6.40 -21.13 8.69
CA ILE A 630 4.98 -20.81 8.67
C ILE A 630 4.17 -22.08 8.46
N THR A 631 3.17 -22.31 9.33
CA THR A 631 2.25 -23.45 9.20
C THR A 631 1.15 -23.13 8.21
N SER A 632 1.02 -23.94 7.14
CA SER A 632 0.01 -23.78 6.12
C SER A 632 -1.25 -24.59 6.45
N HIS A 633 -2.42 -24.00 6.25
CA HIS A 633 -3.75 -24.59 6.39
C HIS A 633 -4.46 -24.53 5.04
N LEU A 634 -5.15 -25.60 4.66
CA LEU A 634 -5.99 -25.62 3.45
C LEU A 634 -7.45 -25.61 3.87
N ILE A 635 -8.22 -24.59 3.45
CA ILE A 635 -9.63 -24.44 3.82
C ILE A 635 -10.47 -24.53 2.55
N SER A 636 -11.45 -25.44 2.50
CA SER A 636 -12.33 -25.59 1.34
C SER A 636 -13.72 -26.07 1.73
N GLY A 637 -14.73 -25.67 0.95
CA GLY A 637 -16.07 -26.21 1.01
C GLY A 637 -16.22 -27.61 0.40
N ASP A 638 -15.19 -28.13 -0.27
CA ASP A 638 -15.20 -29.43 -0.92
C ASP A 638 -15.21 -30.57 0.08
N ASN A 639 -15.47 -31.76 -0.44
CA ASN A 639 -15.46 -32.99 0.36
C ASN A 639 -14.05 -33.34 0.89
N GLN A 640 -14.02 -34.20 1.91
CA GLN A 640 -12.81 -34.64 2.59
C GLN A 640 -11.76 -35.22 1.65
N GLY A 641 -12.18 -36.03 0.66
CA GLY A 641 -11.26 -36.67 -0.29
C GLY A 641 -10.55 -35.69 -1.20
N SER A 642 -11.28 -34.69 -1.75
CA SER A 642 -10.73 -33.64 -2.59
C SER A 642 -9.70 -32.79 -1.83
N VAL A 643 -10.02 -32.41 -0.61
CA VAL A 643 -9.15 -31.55 0.21
C VAL A 643 -7.91 -32.33 0.65
N ALA A 644 -8.07 -33.59 1.06
CA ALA A 644 -6.96 -34.45 1.47
C ALA A 644 -5.99 -34.74 0.31
N ALA A 645 -6.50 -34.99 -0.91
CA ALA A 645 -5.69 -35.21 -2.10
C ALA A 645 -4.82 -33.98 -2.42
N VAL A 646 -5.41 -32.80 -2.46
CA VAL A 646 -4.69 -31.53 -2.69
C VAL A 646 -3.68 -31.27 -1.59
N ALA A 647 -4.07 -31.42 -0.33
CA ALA A 647 -3.18 -31.21 0.81
C ALA A 647 -1.97 -32.15 0.79
N SER A 648 -2.17 -33.41 0.43
CA SER A 648 -1.09 -34.41 0.29
C SER A 648 -0.08 -34.02 -0.79
N VAL A 649 -0.56 -33.59 -1.98
CA VAL A 649 0.32 -33.16 -3.08
C VAL A 649 1.12 -31.92 -2.70
N LEU A 650 0.49 -30.95 -2.03
CA LEU A 650 1.12 -29.70 -1.61
C LEU A 650 1.95 -29.87 -0.32
N GLY A 651 1.78 -30.98 0.40
CA GLY A 651 2.41 -31.21 1.69
C GLY A 651 1.83 -30.33 2.80
N ILE A 652 0.54 -30.01 2.77
CA ILE A 652 -0.15 -29.26 3.82
C ILE A 652 -0.67 -30.23 4.88
N ASP A 653 -0.24 -30.07 6.13
CA ASP A 653 -0.58 -30.97 7.22
C ASP A 653 -1.93 -30.66 7.90
N GLN A 654 -2.52 -29.51 7.64
CA GLN A 654 -3.74 -29.01 8.29
C GLN A 654 -4.86 -28.78 7.25
N PRO A 655 -5.50 -29.83 6.70
CA PRO A 655 -6.62 -29.69 5.79
C PRO A 655 -7.95 -29.54 6.55
N HIS A 656 -8.77 -28.57 6.15
CA HIS A 656 -10.11 -28.30 6.66
C HIS A 656 -11.13 -28.41 5.52
N ALA A 657 -11.85 -29.51 5.46
CA ALA A 657 -12.85 -29.81 4.45
C ALA A 657 -14.26 -29.42 4.90
N GLN A 658 -15.18 -29.28 3.93
CA GLN A 658 -16.61 -29.01 4.14
C GLN A 658 -16.87 -27.72 4.95
N VAL A 659 -15.98 -26.74 4.84
CA VAL A 659 -16.12 -25.45 5.54
C VAL A 659 -17.00 -24.51 4.72
N LEU A 660 -18.15 -24.15 5.29
CA LEU A 660 -19.04 -23.18 4.65
C LEU A 660 -18.42 -21.75 4.64
N PRO A 661 -18.79 -20.87 3.69
CA PRO A 661 -18.26 -19.52 3.62
C PRO A 661 -18.38 -18.72 4.94
N ALA A 662 -19.50 -18.88 5.66
CA ALA A 662 -19.73 -18.24 6.96
C ALA A 662 -18.80 -18.78 8.07
N ASP A 663 -18.40 -20.06 8.00
CA ASP A 663 -17.54 -20.72 8.98
C ASP A 663 -16.06 -20.44 8.76
N LYS A 664 -15.64 -20.05 7.54
CA LYS A 664 -14.24 -19.69 7.24
C LYS A 664 -13.74 -18.59 8.19
N ALA A 665 -14.52 -17.53 8.37
CA ALA A 665 -14.15 -16.41 9.27
C ALA A 665 -14.03 -16.87 10.74
N ARG A 666 -14.90 -17.80 11.21
CA ARG A 666 -14.82 -18.38 12.56
C ARG A 666 -13.53 -19.20 12.72
N LEU A 667 -13.22 -20.05 11.76
CA LEU A 667 -11.98 -20.86 11.77
C LEU A 667 -10.73 -19.97 11.82
N ILE A 668 -10.70 -18.89 11.02
CA ILE A 668 -9.61 -17.91 11.10
C ILE A 668 -9.51 -17.28 12.50
N GLY A 669 -10.65 -16.95 13.12
CA GLY A 669 -10.71 -16.45 14.51
C GLY A 669 -10.18 -17.45 15.54
N GLU A 670 -10.38 -18.75 15.34
CA GLU A 670 -9.83 -19.82 16.17
C GLU A 670 -8.31 -19.93 16.00
N LEU A 671 -7.81 -19.90 14.75
CA LEU A 671 -6.37 -19.93 14.46
C LEU A 671 -5.63 -18.73 15.07
N ARG A 672 -6.26 -17.54 15.11
CA ARG A 672 -5.67 -16.33 15.72
C ARG A 672 -5.39 -16.47 17.22
N GLN A 673 -6.03 -17.41 17.91
CA GLN A 673 -5.70 -17.70 19.32
C GLN A 673 -4.34 -18.40 19.48
N HIS A 674 -3.82 -18.98 18.39
CA HIS A 674 -2.55 -19.72 18.39
C HIS A 674 -1.38 -18.93 17.79
N GLY A 675 -1.65 -17.81 17.16
CA GLY A 675 -0.63 -16.95 16.55
C GLY A 675 -1.19 -15.98 15.51
N THR A 676 -0.31 -15.21 14.88
CA THR A 676 -0.69 -14.27 13.82
C THR A 676 -1.04 -15.02 12.54
N VAL A 677 -2.22 -14.78 12.00
CA VAL A 677 -2.81 -15.52 10.88
C VAL A 677 -2.91 -14.66 9.62
N ALA A 678 -2.43 -15.20 8.50
CA ALA A 678 -2.77 -14.69 7.18
C ALA A 678 -3.85 -15.56 6.52
N MET A 679 -4.75 -14.95 5.75
CA MET A 679 -5.71 -15.64 4.88
C MET A 679 -5.45 -15.28 3.43
N VAL A 680 -5.39 -16.28 2.55
CA VAL A 680 -5.20 -16.12 1.11
C VAL A 680 -6.45 -16.61 0.38
N GLY A 681 -7.04 -15.77 -0.46
CA GLY A 681 -8.24 -16.08 -1.22
C GLY A 681 -8.43 -15.20 -2.45
N ASP A 682 -9.37 -15.55 -3.32
CA ASP A 682 -9.64 -14.83 -4.57
C ASP A 682 -11.11 -14.40 -4.74
N GLY A 683 -12.04 -14.99 -4.00
CA GLY A 683 -13.48 -14.87 -4.20
C GLY A 683 -14.21 -13.93 -3.25
N ILE A 684 -15.46 -13.61 -3.62
CA ILE A 684 -16.40 -12.87 -2.74
C ILE A 684 -16.65 -13.68 -1.45
N ASN A 685 -16.65 -15.02 -1.55
CA ASN A 685 -16.90 -15.92 -0.43
C ASN A 685 -15.79 -15.86 0.63
N ASP A 686 -14.60 -15.40 0.27
CA ASP A 686 -13.44 -15.30 1.14
C ASP A 686 -13.33 -13.92 1.81
N ALA A 687 -14.03 -12.91 1.31
CA ALA A 687 -13.93 -11.53 1.83
C ALA A 687 -14.15 -11.44 3.36
N PRO A 688 -15.11 -12.16 3.98
CA PRO A 688 -15.24 -12.17 5.44
C PRO A 688 -14.03 -12.80 6.15
N ALA A 689 -13.45 -13.87 5.60
CA ALA A 689 -12.28 -14.55 6.16
C ALA A 689 -11.01 -13.72 5.99
N LEU A 690 -10.84 -13.06 4.82
CA LEU A 690 -9.76 -12.10 4.55
C LEU A 690 -9.78 -10.93 5.54
N ALA A 691 -10.97 -10.40 5.84
CA ALA A 691 -11.15 -9.32 6.80
C ALA A 691 -10.98 -9.78 8.26
N ALA A 692 -11.28 -11.05 8.57
CA ALA A 692 -11.13 -11.61 9.91
C ALA A 692 -9.67 -11.97 10.26
N ALA A 693 -8.83 -12.20 9.28
CA ALA A 693 -7.41 -12.49 9.48
C ALA A 693 -6.63 -11.26 9.95
N ASP A 694 -5.46 -11.48 10.56
CA ASP A 694 -4.55 -10.39 10.88
C ASP A 694 -3.98 -9.75 9.60
N VAL A 695 -3.81 -10.56 8.55
CA VAL A 695 -3.43 -10.11 7.20
C VAL A 695 -4.24 -10.87 6.16
N GLY A 696 -5.11 -10.18 5.43
CA GLY A 696 -5.75 -10.71 4.22
C GLY A 696 -4.84 -10.54 3.01
N ILE A 697 -4.70 -11.59 2.18
CA ILE A 697 -3.95 -11.59 0.92
C ILE A 697 -4.89 -11.99 -0.20
N ALA A 698 -5.20 -11.06 -1.10
CA ALA A 698 -6.02 -11.34 -2.28
C ALA A 698 -5.16 -11.76 -3.46
N MET A 699 -5.57 -12.84 -4.16
CA MET A 699 -4.90 -13.31 -5.37
C MET A 699 -5.31 -12.49 -6.60
N GLY A 700 -4.37 -12.29 -7.52
CA GLY A 700 -4.64 -11.66 -8.81
C GLY A 700 -5.67 -12.44 -9.63
N GLY A 701 -6.57 -11.70 -10.29
CA GLY A 701 -7.74 -12.29 -10.95
C GLY A 701 -8.95 -12.50 -10.03
N GLY A 702 -8.79 -12.26 -8.72
CA GLY A 702 -9.88 -12.30 -7.76
C GLY A 702 -10.89 -11.16 -7.91
N THR A 703 -11.96 -11.22 -7.14
CA THR A 703 -13.03 -10.23 -7.17
C THR A 703 -12.62 -8.91 -6.51
N ASP A 704 -13.23 -7.80 -6.94
CA ASP A 704 -13.01 -6.49 -6.29
C ASP A 704 -13.30 -6.52 -4.79
N ALA A 705 -14.28 -7.32 -4.35
CA ALA A 705 -14.62 -7.50 -2.94
C ALA A 705 -13.45 -8.12 -2.14
N ALA A 706 -12.77 -9.13 -2.68
CA ALA A 706 -11.59 -9.74 -2.06
C ALA A 706 -10.43 -8.74 -1.98
N MET A 707 -10.17 -8.00 -3.06
CA MET A 707 -9.13 -6.97 -3.10
C MET A 707 -9.40 -5.83 -2.10
N HIS A 708 -10.66 -5.43 -1.91
CA HIS A 708 -11.03 -4.42 -0.91
C HIS A 708 -10.88 -4.91 0.53
N ALA A 709 -11.16 -6.18 0.80
CA ALA A 709 -11.06 -6.78 2.14
C ALA A 709 -9.60 -7.08 2.55
N ALA A 710 -8.71 -7.30 1.59
CA ALA A 710 -7.33 -7.69 1.81
C ALA A 710 -6.42 -6.50 2.14
N GLY A 711 -5.44 -6.72 3.01
CA GLY A 711 -4.34 -5.79 3.29
C GLY A 711 -3.20 -5.88 2.27
N ILE A 712 -3.08 -7.03 1.59
CA ILE A 712 -2.12 -7.28 0.51
C ILE A 712 -2.86 -7.82 -0.72
N THR A 713 -2.57 -7.28 -1.91
CA THR A 713 -3.11 -7.76 -3.17
C THR A 713 -1.97 -8.18 -4.09
N LEU A 714 -2.02 -9.40 -4.57
CA LEU A 714 -1.09 -9.92 -5.57
C LEU A 714 -1.67 -9.65 -6.95
N MET A 715 -0.90 -9.03 -7.84
CA MET A 715 -1.38 -8.67 -9.18
C MET A 715 -1.54 -9.89 -10.09
N ARG A 716 -0.82 -10.95 -9.79
CA ARG A 716 -0.86 -12.23 -10.50
C ARG A 716 -1.48 -13.31 -9.64
N GLY A 717 -2.11 -14.28 -10.30
CA GLY A 717 -2.59 -15.49 -9.65
C GLY A 717 -1.49 -16.50 -9.27
N ASP A 718 -0.22 -16.07 -9.18
CA ASP A 718 0.94 -16.93 -8.89
C ASP A 718 1.10 -17.12 -7.37
N PRO A 719 0.96 -18.34 -6.84
CA PRO A 719 1.11 -18.60 -5.40
C PRO A 719 2.50 -18.28 -4.84
N ARG A 720 3.56 -18.27 -5.66
CA ARG A 720 4.93 -17.94 -5.25
C ARG A 720 5.07 -16.50 -4.75
N LEU A 721 4.14 -15.62 -5.10
CA LEU A 721 4.10 -14.24 -4.59
C LEU A 721 3.69 -14.17 -3.11
N VAL A 722 3.03 -15.20 -2.56
CA VAL A 722 2.60 -15.22 -1.15
C VAL A 722 3.82 -15.26 -0.19
N PRO A 723 4.73 -16.23 -0.27
CA PRO A 723 5.94 -16.21 0.55
C PRO A 723 6.81 -14.98 0.29
N ALA A 724 6.87 -14.49 -0.96
CA ALA A 724 7.58 -13.27 -1.32
C ALA A 724 7.00 -12.02 -0.63
N ALA A 725 5.67 -11.90 -0.50
CA ALA A 725 5.00 -10.82 0.21
C ALA A 725 5.32 -10.83 1.71
N LEU A 726 5.37 -12.00 2.33
CA LEU A 726 5.75 -12.15 3.72
C LEU A 726 7.26 -11.87 3.94
N GLU A 727 8.11 -12.29 3.01
CA GLU A 727 9.55 -12.03 3.07
C GLU A 727 9.85 -10.53 2.97
N ILE A 728 9.29 -9.79 2.00
CA ILE A 728 9.52 -8.35 1.89
C ILE A 728 9.00 -7.59 3.11
N SER A 729 7.90 -8.03 3.71
CA SER A 729 7.37 -7.47 4.96
C SER A 729 8.36 -7.69 6.12
N ARG A 730 8.89 -8.90 6.30
CA ARG A 730 9.93 -9.21 7.30
C ARG A 730 11.18 -8.37 7.11
N ARG A 731 11.66 -8.26 5.87
CA ARG A 731 12.84 -7.44 5.55
C ARG A 731 12.59 -5.96 5.83
N THR A 732 11.42 -5.45 5.48
CA THR A 732 11.06 -4.05 5.72
C THR A 732 10.97 -3.76 7.20
N TYR A 733 10.32 -4.63 7.98
CA TYR A 733 10.24 -4.51 9.43
C TYR A 733 11.62 -4.59 10.10
N ALA A 734 12.47 -5.50 9.66
CA ALA A 734 13.86 -5.58 10.13
C ALA A 734 14.63 -4.27 9.87
N LYS A 735 14.43 -3.63 8.69
CA LYS A 735 15.01 -2.33 8.38
C LYS A 735 14.44 -1.21 9.25
N ILE A 736 13.15 -1.23 9.57
CA ILE A 736 12.54 -0.28 10.51
C ILE A 736 13.23 -0.40 11.88
N ARG A 737 13.37 -1.61 12.41
CA ARG A 737 14.06 -1.84 13.70
C ARG A 737 15.51 -1.39 13.67
N GLN A 738 16.26 -1.71 12.62
CA GLN A 738 17.64 -1.26 12.45
C GLN A 738 17.74 0.27 12.37
N ASN A 739 16.84 0.91 11.64
CA ASN A 739 16.79 2.37 11.51
C ASN A 739 16.49 3.04 12.85
N LEU A 740 15.54 2.50 13.61
CA LEU A 740 15.23 2.97 14.96
C LEU A 740 16.43 2.79 15.90
N PHE A 741 17.12 1.65 15.84
CA PHE A 741 18.34 1.41 16.61
C PHE A 741 19.40 2.49 16.30
N TRP A 742 19.70 2.74 15.02
CA TRP A 742 20.66 3.78 14.63
C TRP A 742 20.19 5.19 15.05
N ALA A 743 18.91 5.50 14.93
CA ALA A 743 18.39 6.78 15.34
C ALA A 743 18.50 7.04 16.84
N PHE A 744 18.42 5.98 17.68
CA PHE A 744 18.50 6.12 19.13
C PHE A 744 19.92 6.01 19.67
N ILE A 745 20.78 5.14 19.12
CA ILE A 745 22.09 4.83 19.69
C ILE A 745 23.01 6.07 19.71
N TYR A 746 22.97 6.90 18.66
CA TYR A 746 23.75 8.14 18.62
C TYR A 746 23.37 9.09 19.76
N ASN A 747 22.07 9.19 20.06
CA ASN A 747 21.58 10.05 21.14
C ASN A 747 21.88 9.43 22.52
N LEU A 748 21.68 8.12 22.67
CA LEU A 748 21.91 7.41 23.93
C LEU A 748 23.37 7.49 24.41
N ILE A 749 24.33 7.43 23.48
CA ILE A 749 25.75 7.57 23.77
C ILE A 749 26.16 9.05 23.83
N GLY A 750 25.67 9.85 22.90
CA GLY A 750 26.11 11.22 22.70
C GLY A 750 25.65 12.17 23.81
N ILE A 751 24.44 12.02 24.37
CA ILE A 751 23.91 12.89 25.44
C ILE A 751 24.78 12.81 26.71
N PRO A 752 25.09 11.62 27.25
CA PRO A 752 25.99 11.51 28.39
C PRO A 752 27.39 12.07 28.13
N LEU A 753 27.98 11.80 26.94
CA LEU A 753 29.29 12.34 26.56
C LEU A 753 29.28 13.87 26.47
N ALA A 754 28.23 14.45 25.89
CA ALA A 754 28.06 15.89 25.82
C ALA A 754 27.87 16.51 27.24
N ALA A 755 27.06 15.89 28.08
CA ALA A 755 26.84 16.33 29.44
C ALA A 755 28.12 16.25 30.30
N ALA A 756 28.97 15.26 30.05
CA ALA A 756 30.28 15.09 30.69
C ALA A 756 31.37 16.03 30.13
N GLY A 757 31.07 16.86 29.10
CA GLY A 757 32.03 17.78 28.49
C GLY A 757 33.02 17.11 27.53
N LEU A 758 32.77 15.85 27.15
CA LEU A 758 33.65 15.07 26.26
C LEU A 758 33.30 15.21 24.77
N LEU A 759 32.20 15.95 24.43
CA LEU A 759 31.72 16.11 23.08
C LEU A 759 31.54 17.59 22.73
N ASN A 760 32.32 18.07 21.76
CA ASN A 760 32.19 19.42 21.23
C ASN A 760 30.87 19.53 20.39
N PRO A 761 30.14 20.69 20.44
CA PRO A 761 28.92 20.91 19.68
C PRO A 761 29.03 20.66 18.15
N MET A 762 30.20 20.92 17.55
CA MET A 762 30.44 20.67 16.13
C MET A 762 30.44 19.17 15.80
N PHE A 763 31.14 18.36 16.62
CA PHE A 763 31.11 16.89 16.46
C PHE A 763 29.74 16.30 16.76
N ALA A 764 28.99 16.89 17.69
CA ALA A 764 27.60 16.56 17.93
C ALA A 764 26.72 16.76 16.69
N GLY A 765 26.88 17.89 16.01
CA GLY A 765 26.21 18.18 14.74
C GLY A 765 26.58 17.21 13.60
N ALA A 766 27.86 16.87 13.49
CA ALA A 766 28.34 15.90 12.49
C ALA A 766 27.78 14.48 12.74
N ALA A 767 27.80 14.01 13.99
CA ALA A 767 27.22 12.72 14.37
C ALA A 767 25.72 12.63 14.05
N MET A 768 24.98 13.70 14.28
CA MET A 768 23.57 13.81 13.95
C MET A 768 23.32 13.74 12.44
N ALA A 769 24.14 14.40 11.61
CA ALA A 769 24.05 14.32 10.15
C ALA A 769 24.32 12.90 9.66
N ILE A 770 25.35 12.24 10.19
CA ILE A 770 25.70 10.84 9.88
C ILE A 770 24.56 9.90 10.26
N SER A 771 23.93 10.08 11.43
CA SER A 771 22.78 9.29 11.87
C SER A 771 21.65 9.32 10.82
N SER A 772 21.30 10.49 10.29
CA SER A 772 20.26 10.61 9.26
C SER A 772 20.65 9.91 7.96
N VAL A 773 21.92 10.02 7.53
CA VAL A 773 22.44 9.33 6.34
C VAL A 773 22.42 7.81 6.54
N SER A 774 22.79 7.32 7.72
CA SER A 774 22.79 5.89 8.04
C SER A 774 21.40 5.27 7.92
N VAL A 775 20.38 5.93 8.47
CA VAL A 775 18.98 5.49 8.44
C VAL A 775 18.48 5.40 6.98
N VAL A 776 18.72 6.43 6.21
CA VAL A 776 18.25 6.46 4.82
C VAL A 776 18.98 5.43 3.95
N SER A 777 20.30 5.37 4.06
CA SER A 777 21.12 4.41 3.31
C SER A 777 20.71 2.97 3.62
N ASN A 778 20.41 2.67 4.89
CA ASN A 778 19.94 1.36 5.31
C ASN A 778 18.57 1.01 4.73
N ALA A 779 17.63 1.98 4.67
CA ALA A 779 16.33 1.78 4.04
C ALA A 779 16.45 1.52 2.52
N LEU A 780 17.35 2.24 1.82
CA LEU A 780 17.59 2.08 0.38
C LEU A 780 18.16 0.70 0.01
N LEU A 781 18.75 -0.04 0.96
CA LEU A 781 19.20 -1.41 0.70
C LEU A 781 18.04 -2.35 0.34
N LEU A 782 16.79 -2.05 0.73
CA LEU A 782 15.61 -2.78 0.31
C LEU A 782 15.44 -2.80 -1.21
N ASN A 783 15.91 -1.78 -1.92
CA ASN A 783 15.82 -1.71 -3.38
C ASN A 783 16.58 -2.84 -4.11
N ARG A 784 17.46 -3.56 -3.41
CA ARG A 784 18.20 -4.71 -3.94
C ARG A 784 17.46 -6.04 -3.79
N TRP A 785 16.33 -6.03 -3.07
CA TRP A 785 15.56 -7.25 -2.88
C TRP A 785 14.90 -7.71 -4.18
N ARG A 786 14.88 -9.01 -4.37
CA ARG A 786 14.14 -9.71 -5.44
C ARG A 786 13.49 -10.95 -4.86
N PRO A 787 12.29 -11.35 -5.33
CA PRO A 787 11.69 -12.63 -4.96
C PRO A 787 12.60 -13.79 -5.38
N LYS A 788 12.58 -14.88 -4.62
CA LYS A 788 13.23 -16.14 -5.04
C LYS A 788 12.50 -16.67 -6.28
N GLY A 789 13.24 -17.10 -7.31
CA GLY A 789 12.68 -17.71 -8.50
C GLY A 789 12.09 -16.73 -9.54
N SER A 790 12.39 -15.43 -9.48
CA SER A 790 12.04 -14.45 -10.50
C SER A 790 13.16 -14.17 -11.48
#